data_97175cd314c1220a5e366d77133d86c6
#
_entry.id   97175cd314c1220a5e366d77133d86c6
#
_cell.length_a   1.000
_cell.length_b   1.000
_cell.length_c   1.000
_cell.angle_alpha   90.00
_cell.angle_beta   90.00
_cell.angle_gamma   90.00
#
_symmetry.space_group_name_H-M   'P 1'
#
loop_
_entity.id
_entity.type
_entity.pdbx_description
1 polymer ?
#
loop_
_entity_poly.entity_id
_entity_poly.type
_entity_poly.pdbx_seq_one_letter_code
_entity_poly.pdbx_strand_id
1 'polypeptide(L)'
;MSFVSFITKLFGNKSTRDLKEIAPIVAKIEELGPQLKDLTPDQLRQAITDIRHDIAEAVKPLQQESDEIRAKVEDLPFDERQPLWDKIDKNEKDILDIIEDKLNHHLPMVFAVLRETAARFAASPEIVVKATDLDREFAARGKDFVTIDGDNAIYSNHWAAGGNQMVWDMVHYHVQLIGGVVLHQGKIAEMATGEGKTLVATLPVFLRSLSGRGVHVVTVNDYLAKRDSEWMGPLYMFHGSTVDCIDKHQPNTPERRRAYECDITFGTNNEFGFDYLRDNMAMSPADMVQRKHYYAIVDEVDSVLIDDARTPLIISGPVPKGDDQLFDQYRSNVEKVYDAQRRLVTKILAEAKAKIASDDKAVRKEGALLLFRAFKGLPKNGALIKFLSQEGMKNLLLETEAYYLQDNQREMPEVTDPLYFVIDEKNRSVELTDKGIDELTGKTDDPTFFVLPDIASQLSEAETIADAAERARVKDELMQNYAVKAERVHTVTQLLKAYTLFEKDVEYVIDEGKIKIVDEQTGRIMEGRRYSDGLHQAIEAKERVKVEAATQTFATITLQNYFRMYHKLAGMTGTAETEAGELWDIYKLDVVTIPTNRPVARKDLDDRVYKTKKEKYAAVIDEIVRLRDAGRPVLVGTTSVEISELLKRMLDMRKIDAQVLNAKLHQQEALVVANAGKKGMVTIATNMAGRGTDIKLTPEVKEAGGLAIIGTERHESSR
;
A
#
# COMPACT_ATOMS: atom_id res chain seq x y z
N MET A 1 1.71 39.23 21.01
CA MET A 1 1.64 38.73 19.62
C MET A 1 2.98 38.09 19.29
N SER A 2 2.94 36.80 18.85
CA SER A 2 4.16 36.04 18.52
C SER A 2 4.81 36.64 17.27
N PHE A 3 6.14 36.65 17.21
CA PHE A 3 6.96 37.06 16.05
C PHE A 3 6.51 36.31 14.77
N VAL A 4 6.07 35.06 14.90
CA VAL A 4 5.49 34.26 13.83
C VAL A 4 4.19 34.87 13.26
N SER A 5 3.33 35.42 14.11
CA SER A 5 2.05 36.04 13.66
C SER A 5 2.29 37.39 12.93
N PHE A 6 3.39 38.04 13.20
CA PHE A 6 3.81 39.30 12.52
C PHE A 6 4.37 38.98 11.12
N ILE A 7 5.19 37.92 11.01
CA ILE A 7 5.77 37.47 9.72
C ILE A 7 4.64 36.92 8.80
N THR A 8 3.70 36.15 9.35
CA THR A 8 2.55 35.66 8.58
C THR A 8 1.65 36.79 8.07
N LYS A 9 1.50 37.88 8.80
CA LYS A 9 0.78 39.07 8.34
C LYS A 9 1.50 39.86 7.24
N LEU A 10 2.85 39.87 7.23
CA LEU A 10 3.64 40.59 6.25
C LEU A 10 3.84 39.83 4.93
N PHE A 11 3.98 38.50 4.99
CA PHE A 11 4.35 37.65 3.84
C PHE A 11 3.24 36.70 3.38
N GLY A 12 2.09 36.69 4.06
CA GLY A 12 1.04 35.69 3.85
C GLY A 12 1.47 34.30 4.35
N ASN A 13 0.54 33.38 4.48
CA ASN A 13 0.88 31.97 4.69
C ASN A 13 1.31 31.32 3.36
N LYS A 14 1.92 30.13 3.42
CA LYS A 14 2.38 29.39 2.23
C LYS A 14 1.23 29.19 1.23
N SER A 15 0.07 28.79 1.68
CA SER A 15 -1.13 28.59 0.85
C SER A 15 -1.53 29.83 0.04
N THR A 16 -1.48 31.01 0.64
CA THR A 16 -1.79 32.28 -0.05
C THR A 16 -0.78 32.59 -1.16
N ARG A 17 0.51 32.28 -0.95
CA ARG A 17 1.55 32.50 -1.97
C ARG A 17 1.39 31.54 -3.13
N ASP A 18 1.17 30.26 -2.84
CA ASP A 18 0.97 29.21 -3.85
C ASP A 18 -0.22 29.55 -4.76
N LEU A 19 -1.34 29.98 -4.16
CA LEU A 19 -2.54 30.39 -4.92
C LEU A 19 -2.29 31.65 -5.75
N LYS A 20 -1.50 32.61 -5.30
CA LYS A 20 -1.14 33.80 -6.08
C LYS A 20 -0.31 33.48 -7.33
N GLU A 21 0.58 32.50 -7.25
CA GLU A 21 1.38 32.06 -8.40
C GLU A 21 0.52 31.36 -9.47
N ILE A 22 -0.51 30.64 -9.05
CA ILE A 22 -1.38 29.86 -9.92
C ILE A 22 -2.51 30.71 -10.51
N ALA A 23 -2.98 31.73 -9.81
CA ALA A 23 -4.13 32.56 -10.21
C ALA A 23 -4.02 33.13 -11.63
N PRO A 24 -2.86 33.62 -12.13
CA PRO A 24 -2.78 34.11 -13.52
C PRO A 24 -3.03 33.03 -14.57
N ILE A 25 -2.58 31.80 -14.29
CA ILE A 25 -2.75 30.67 -15.21
C ILE A 25 -4.25 30.28 -15.27
N VAL A 26 -4.91 30.19 -14.13
CA VAL A 26 -6.33 29.89 -14.05
C VAL A 26 -7.17 31.00 -14.70
N ALA A 27 -6.79 32.28 -14.51
CA ALA A 27 -7.44 33.40 -15.17
C ALA A 27 -7.40 33.28 -16.72
N LYS A 28 -6.28 32.88 -17.29
CA LYS A 28 -6.15 32.62 -18.73
C LYS A 28 -7.03 31.47 -19.19
N ILE A 29 -7.15 30.42 -18.42
CA ILE A 29 -8.05 29.29 -18.73
C ILE A 29 -9.50 29.78 -18.82
N GLU A 30 -9.92 30.54 -17.84
CA GLU A 30 -11.30 31.05 -17.78
C GLU A 30 -11.60 32.11 -18.85
N GLU A 31 -10.62 32.93 -19.22
CA GLU A 31 -10.72 33.89 -20.29
C GLU A 31 -10.98 33.24 -21.66
N LEU A 32 -10.42 32.07 -21.89
CA LEU A 32 -10.58 31.29 -23.13
C LEU A 32 -11.97 30.62 -23.23
N GLY A 33 -12.63 30.36 -22.11
CA GLY A 33 -13.89 29.62 -22.05
C GLY A 33 -15.00 30.15 -22.98
N PRO A 34 -15.34 31.45 -22.96
CA PRO A 34 -16.39 32.02 -23.83
C PRO A 34 -16.14 31.84 -25.33
N GLN A 35 -14.91 31.92 -25.78
CA GLN A 35 -14.51 31.72 -27.18
C GLN A 35 -14.75 30.29 -27.66
N LEU A 36 -14.57 29.32 -26.77
CA LEU A 36 -14.71 27.89 -27.09
C LEU A 36 -16.16 27.45 -27.22
N LYS A 37 -17.11 28.18 -26.61
CA LYS A 37 -18.54 27.87 -26.70
C LYS A 37 -19.08 27.94 -28.10
N ASP A 38 -18.51 28.81 -28.94
CA ASP A 38 -18.93 29.03 -30.33
C ASP A 38 -18.29 28.01 -31.31
N LEU A 39 -17.35 27.22 -30.86
CA LEU A 39 -16.71 26.20 -31.70
C LEU A 39 -17.59 24.96 -31.86
N THR A 40 -17.53 24.36 -33.05
CA THR A 40 -18.13 23.04 -33.28
C THR A 40 -17.35 21.97 -32.56
N PRO A 41 -17.94 20.80 -32.29
CA PRO A 41 -17.19 19.66 -31.71
C PRO A 41 -15.96 19.27 -32.52
N ASP A 42 -16.02 19.30 -33.85
CA ASP A 42 -14.88 19.03 -34.73
C ASP A 42 -13.77 20.09 -34.58
N GLN A 43 -14.13 21.34 -34.39
CA GLN A 43 -13.17 22.43 -34.16
C GLN A 43 -12.47 22.28 -32.78
N LEU A 44 -13.18 21.85 -31.76
CA LEU A 44 -12.56 21.54 -30.46
C LEU A 44 -11.54 20.42 -30.58
N ARG A 45 -11.87 19.34 -31.30
CA ARG A 45 -10.95 18.23 -31.56
C ARG A 45 -9.74 18.67 -32.39
N GLN A 46 -9.97 19.55 -33.37
CA GLN A 46 -8.89 20.10 -34.20
C GLN A 46 -7.90 20.93 -33.39
N ALA A 47 -8.39 21.74 -32.45
CA ALA A 47 -7.51 22.52 -31.56
C ALA A 47 -6.53 21.61 -30.79
N ILE A 48 -6.97 20.47 -30.29
CA ILE A 48 -6.11 19.51 -29.63
C ILE A 48 -5.16 18.79 -30.59
N THR A 49 -5.65 18.45 -31.77
CA THR A 49 -4.82 17.84 -32.83
C THR A 49 -3.67 18.77 -33.24
N ASP A 50 -3.94 20.07 -33.39
CA ASP A 50 -2.94 21.08 -33.71
C ASP A 50 -1.87 21.21 -32.62
N ILE A 51 -2.29 21.19 -31.34
CA ILE A 51 -1.38 21.24 -30.20
C ILE A 51 -0.51 19.99 -30.15
N ARG A 52 -1.09 18.81 -30.37
CA ARG A 52 -0.34 17.53 -30.42
C ARG A 52 0.70 17.54 -31.52
N HIS A 53 0.34 18.07 -32.68
CA HIS A 53 1.26 18.23 -33.82
C HIS A 53 2.39 19.22 -33.49
N ASP A 54 2.10 20.36 -32.89
CA ASP A 54 3.11 21.35 -32.48
C ASP A 54 4.15 20.77 -31.54
N ILE A 55 3.72 19.98 -30.55
CA ILE A 55 4.61 19.29 -29.62
C ILE A 55 5.49 18.26 -30.36
N ALA A 56 4.88 17.45 -31.22
CA ALA A 56 5.59 16.42 -31.99
C ALA A 56 6.66 17.02 -32.93
N GLU A 57 6.33 18.07 -33.65
CA GLU A 57 7.25 18.76 -34.57
C GLU A 57 8.42 19.42 -33.81
N ALA A 58 8.17 19.96 -32.61
CA ALA A 58 9.21 20.60 -31.81
C ALA A 58 10.32 19.64 -31.36
N VAL A 59 9.99 18.38 -31.09
CA VAL A 59 10.97 17.36 -30.63
C VAL A 59 11.52 16.51 -31.75
N LYS A 60 10.94 16.54 -32.93
CA LYS A 60 11.28 15.68 -34.07
C LYS A 60 12.74 15.68 -34.46
N PRO A 61 13.44 16.83 -34.58
CA PRO A 61 14.84 16.85 -34.96
C PRO A 61 15.73 16.06 -34.00
N LEU A 62 15.56 16.24 -32.71
CA LEU A 62 16.34 15.55 -31.68
C LEU A 62 15.99 14.06 -31.62
N GLN A 63 14.72 13.72 -31.80
CA GLN A 63 14.28 12.32 -31.82
C GLN A 63 14.86 11.58 -33.03
N GLN A 64 14.84 12.21 -34.21
CA GLN A 64 15.46 11.63 -35.42
C GLN A 64 16.96 11.42 -35.23
N GLU A 65 17.68 12.39 -34.69
CA GLU A 65 19.11 12.24 -34.42
C GLU A 65 19.39 11.05 -33.48
N SER A 66 18.61 10.92 -32.42
CA SER A 66 18.73 9.80 -31.47
C SER A 66 18.44 8.46 -32.15
N ASP A 67 17.42 8.38 -32.99
CA ASP A 67 17.05 7.15 -33.69
C ASP A 67 18.13 6.75 -34.72
N GLU A 68 18.73 7.71 -35.41
CA GLU A 68 19.86 7.48 -36.32
C GLU A 68 21.11 6.95 -35.59
N ILE A 69 21.37 7.50 -34.39
CA ILE A 69 22.48 7.03 -33.54
C ILE A 69 22.22 5.60 -33.08
N ARG A 70 21.00 5.28 -32.59
CA ARG A 70 20.65 3.92 -32.17
C ARG A 70 20.79 2.90 -33.29
N ALA A 71 20.46 3.25 -34.52
CA ALA A 71 20.57 2.37 -35.68
C ALA A 71 22.02 2.00 -36.03
N LYS A 72 23.00 2.81 -35.60
CA LYS A 72 24.43 2.65 -35.98
C LYS A 72 25.31 2.21 -34.83
N VAL A 73 24.93 2.49 -33.60
CA VAL A 73 25.81 2.36 -32.41
C VAL A 73 26.27 0.93 -32.16
N GLU A 74 25.41 -0.06 -32.45
CA GLU A 74 25.75 -1.47 -32.25
C GLU A 74 26.78 -2.01 -33.20
N ASP A 75 26.92 -1.40 -34.37
CA ASP A 75 27.90 -1.77 -35.40
C ASP A 75 29.32 -1.20 -35.12
N LEU A 76 29.44 -0.33 -34.11
CA LEU A 76 30.69 0.34 -33.76
C LEU A 76 31.49 -0.45 -32.71
N PRO A 77 32.85 -0.28 -32.68
CA PRO A 77 33.67 -0.76 -31.58
C PRO A 77 33.15 -0.24 -30.20
N PHE A 78 33.35 -1.05 -29.17
CA PHE A 78 32.79 -0.78 -27.83
C PHE A 78 33.27 0.57 -27.27
N ASP A 79 34.51 0.92 -27.46
CA ASP A 79 35.14 2.17 -27.01
C ASP A 79 34.61 3.43 -27.71
N GLU A 80 34.02 3.28 -28.91
CA GLU A 80 33.40 4.40 -29.63
C GLU A 80 31.92 4.61 -29.33
N ARG A 81 31.28 3.70 -28.60
CA ARG A 81 29.82 3.74 -28.29
C ARG A 81 29.45 4.76 -27.22
N GLN A 82 30.29 4.94 -26.21
CA GLN A 82 29.93 5.75 -25.04
C GLN A 82 29.57 7.22 -25.38
N PRO A 83 30.35 7.93 -26.19
CA PRO A 83 29.99 9.30 -26.58
C PRO A 83 28.64 9.41 -27.31
N LEU A 84 28.26 8.37 -28.05
CA LEU A 84 26.98 8.32 -28.76
C LEU A 84 25.81 8.04 -27.83
N TRP A 85 25.99 7.18 -26.84
CA TRP A 85 24.99 7.00 -25.76
C TRP A 85 24.81 8.28 -24.94
N ASP A 86 25.89 8.96 -24.60
CA ASP A 86 25.85 10.25 -23.92
C ASP A 86 25.09 11.31 -24.74
N LYS A 87 25.22 11.29 -26.06
CA LYS A 87 24.48 12.17 -26.98
C LYS A 87 22.98 11.86 -26.98
N ILE A 88 22.60 10.58 -26.99
CA ILE A 88 21.21 10.16 -26.87
C ILE A 88 20.62 10.63 -25.54
N ASP A 89 21.33 10.44 -24.45
CA ASP A 89 20.89 10.88 -23.11
C ASP A 89 20.70 12.40 -23.02
N LYS A 90 21.63 13.16 -23.63
CA LYS A 90 21.49 14.60 -23.75
C LYS A 90 20.27 15.00 -24.56
N ASN A 91 20.08 14.38 -25.74
CA ASN A 91 18.92 14.64 -26.58
C ASN A 91 17.61 14.34 -25.85
N GLU A 92 17.56 13.24 -25.08
CA GLU A 92 16.37 12.89 -24.29
C GLU A 92 16.06 13.96 -23.25
N LYS A 93 17.08 14.47 -22.56
CA LYS A 93 16.92 15.56 -21.60
C LYS A 93 16.41 16.83 -22.29
N ASP A 94 17.00 17.21 -23.40
CA ASP A 94 16.59 18.39 -24.16
C ASP A 94 15.15 18.23 -24.71
N ILE A 95 14.78 17.03 -25.15
CA ILE A 95 13.40 16.72 -25.56
C ILE A 95 12.43 16.91 -24.43
N LEU A 96 12.73 16.43 -23.22
CA LEU A 96 11.86 16.58 -22.06
C LEU A 96 11.69 18.06 -21.68
N ASP A 97 12.75 18.85 -21.77
CA ASP A 97 12.68 20.31 -21.52
C ASP A 97 11.81 21.03 -22.56
N ILE A 98 11.94 20.69 -23.84
CA ILE A 98 11.09 21.21 -24.92
C ILE A 98 9.61 20.84 -24.70
N ILE A 99 9.35 19.59 -24.34
CA ILE A 99 7.99 19.14 -24.04
C ILE A 99 7.41 19.94 -22.89
N GLU A 100 8.17 20.12 -21.79
CA GLU A 100 7.71 20.89 -20.64
C GLU A 100 7.35 22.34 -21.01
N ASP A 101 8.18 23.01 -21.78
CA ASP A 101 7.90 24.37 -22.26
C ASP A 101 6.65 24.43 -23.14
N LYS A 102 6.49 23.49 -24.05
CA LYS A 102 5.30 23.39 -24.92
C LYS A 102 4.04 23.10 -24.12
N LEU A 103 4.08 22.20 -23.16
CA LEU A 103 2.94 21.89 -22.28
C LEU A 103 2.55 23.11 -21.44
N ASN A 104 3.52 23.82 -20.87
CA ASN A 104 3.25 25.05 -20.12
C ASN A 104 2.62 26.13 -21.01
N HIS A 105 3.08 26.28 -22.26
CA HIS A 105 2.49 27.20 -23.22
C HIS A 105 1.04 26.86 -23.57
N HIS A 106 0.75 25.58 -23.82
CA HIS A 106 -0.57 25.12 -24.24
C HIS A 106 -1.54 24.82 -23.10
N LEU A 107 -1.08 24.80 -21.85
CA LEU A 107 -1.90 24.45 -20.69
C LEU A 107 -3.23 25.18 -20.63
N PRO A 108 -3.29 26.53 -20.76
CA PRO A 108 -4.57 27.26 -20.65
C PRO A 108 -5.58 26.79 -21.71
N MET A 109 -5.16 26.64 -22.95
CA MET A 109 -6.02 26.19 -24.04
C MET A 109 -6.49 24.75 -23.85
N VAL A 110 -5.59 23.84 -23.48
CA VAL A 110 -5.93 22.42 -23.27
C VAL A 110 -6.92 22.24 -22.12
N PHE A 111 -6.70 22.92 -21.00
CA PHE A 111 -7.62 22.86 -19.85
C PHE A 111 -8.99 23.47 -20.21
N ALA A 112 -8.99 24.58 -20.91
CA ALA A 112 -10.23 25.21 -21.37
C ALA A 112 -11.02 24.31 -22.35
N VAL A 113 -10.36 23.68 -23.30
CA VAL A 113 -10.97 22.73 -24.22
C VAL A 113 -11.52 21.50 -23.52
N LEU A 114 -10.78 20.94 -22.58
CA LEU A 114 -11.25 19.77 -21.84
C LEU A 114 -12.45 20.10 -20.97
N ARG A 115 -12.44 21.25 -20.30
CA ARG A 115 -13.59 21.77 -19.53
C ARG A 115 -14.81 21.96 -20.40
N GLU A 116 -14.66 22.56 -21.60
CA GLU A 116 -15.74 22.73 -22.55
C GLU A 116 -16.28 21.41 -23.09
N THR A 117 -15.41 20.45 -23.34
CA THR A 117 -15.81 19.09 -23.74
C THR A 117 -16.64 18.42 -22.65
N ALA A 118 -16.20 18.52 -21.41
CA ALA A 118 -16.94 18.00 -20.24
C ALA A 118 -18.32 18.67 -20.14
N ALA A 119 -18.40 19.99 -20.37
CA ALA A 119 -19.66 20.72 -20.34
C ALA A 119 -20.61 20.27 -21.46
N ARG A 120 -20.11 19.95 -22.64
CA ARG A 120 -20.92 19.44 -23.75
C ARG A 120 -21.43 18.04 -23.51
N PHE A 121 -20.63 17.17 -22.95
CA PHE A 121 -21.09 15.85 -22.51
C PHE A 121 -22.18 15.96 -21.43
N ALA A 122 -22.04 16.89 -20.49
CA ALA A 122 -23.05 17.10 -19.44
C ALA A 122 -24.37 17.69 -20.00
N ALA A 123 -24.30 18.49 -21.06
CA ALA A 123 -25.45 19.20 -21.62
C ALA A 123 -26.22 18.40 -22.69
N SER A 124 -25.61 17.43 -23.33
CA SER A 124 -26.18 16.69 -24.47
C SER A 124 -25.97 15.21 -24.38
N PRO A 125 -27.01 14.38 -24.63
CA PRO A 125 -26.87 12.92 -24.61
C PRO A 125 -25.96 12.38 -25.71
N GLU A 126 -25.76 13.12 -26.80
CA GLU A 126 -24.92 12.71 -27.93
C GLU A 126 -24.14 13.91 -28.50
N ILE A 127 -22.91 13.63 -28.92
CA ILE A 127 -22.05 14.56 -29.64
C ILE A 127 -21.62 13.90 -30.94
N VAL A 128 -21.95 14.54 -32.06
CA VAL A 128 -21.62 14.07 -33.42
C VAL A 128 -20.36 14.76 -33.91
N VAL A 129 -19.39 14.00 -34.34
CA VAL A 129 -18.13 14.45 -34.93
C VAL A 129 -17.82 13.66 -36.18
N LYS A 130 -16.93 14.18 -37.03
CA LYS A 130 -16.41 13.46 -38.17
C LYS A 130 -15.56 12.28 -37.65
N ALA A 131 -15.86 11.07 -38.11
CA ALA A 131 -15.13 9.88 -37.65
C ALA A 131 -13.67 9.89 -38.09
N THR A 132 -12.78 9.67 -37.13
CA THR A 132 -11.36 9.37 -37.37
C THR A 132 -11.14 7.86 -37.41
N ASP A 133 -9.98 7.43 -37.88
CA ASP A 133 -9.61 6.00 -37.85
C ASP A 133 -9.61 5.45 -36.42
N LEU A 134 -9.19 6.27 -35.44
CA LEU A 134 -9.20 5.90 -34.03
C LEU A 134 -10.63 5.75 -33.48
N ASP A 135 -11.58 6.62 -33.86
CA ASP A 135 -12.99 6.48 -33.50
C ASP A 135 -13.57 5.16 -34.02
N ARG A 136 -13.23 4.79 -35.25
CA ARG A 136 -13.64 3.51 -35.85
C ARG A 136 -13.04 2.32 -35.13
N GLU A 137 -11.78 2.44 -34.70
CA GLU A 137 -11.12 1.40 -33.92
C GLU A 137 -11.78 1.22 -32.53
N PHE A 138 -12.13 2.30 -31.84
CA PHE A 138 -12.85 2.23 -30.57
C PHE A 138 -14.21 1.54 -30.73
N ALA A 139 -14.97 1.90 -31.75
CA ALA A 139 -16.25 1.26 -32.03
C ALA A 139 -16.09 -0.23 -32.36
N ALA A 140 -15.08 -0.59 -33.17
CA ALA A 140 -14.78 -1.96 -33.53
C ALA A 140 -14.36 -2.82 -32.33
N ARG A 141 -13.72 -2.23 -31.32
CA ARG A 141 -13.34 -2.89 -30.06
C ARG A 141 -14.51 -2.96 -29.06
N GLY A 142 -15.71 -2.53 -29.45
CA GLY A 142 -16.89 -2.64 -28.62
C GLY A 142 -16.98 -1.63 -27.48
N LYS A 143 -16.32 -0.45 -27.63
CA LYS A 143 -16.50 0.64 -26.68
C LYS A 143 -17.94 1.16 -26.75
N ASP A 144 -18.63 1.19 -25.62
CA ASP A 144 -20.08 1.50 -25.53
C ASP A 144 -20.42 2.99 -25.64
N PHE A 145 -19.41 3.87 -25.57
CA PHE A 145 -19.59 5.33 -25.63
C PHE A 145 -19.49 5.92 -27.06
N VAL A 146 -19.12 5.13 -28.06
CA VAL A 146 -18.97 5.60 -29.43
C VAL A 146 -19.58 4.64 -30.44
N THR A 147 -20.36 5.18 -31.37
CA THR A 147 -20.92 4.44 -32.53
C THR A 147 -20.55 5.15 -33.81
N ILE A 148 -20.41 4.39 -34.90
CA ILE A 148 -20.08 4.90 -36.22
C ILE A 148 -21.36 4.90 -37.07
N ASP A 149 -21.67 6.06 -37.68
CA ASP A 149 -22.73 6.23 -38.66
C ASP A 149 -22.17 6.91 -39.92
N GLY A 150 -21.85 6.11 -40.92
CA GLY A 150 -21.22 6.59 -42.15
C GLY A 150 -19.88 7.27 -41.89
N ASP A 151 -19.79 8.53 -42.23
CA ASP A 151 -18.61 9.38 -42.02
C ASP A 151 -18.56 10.02 -40.61
N ASN A 152 -19.56 9.79 -39.79
CA ASN A 152 -19.67 10.39 -38.48
C ASN A 152 -19.42 9.39 -37.36
N ALA A 153 -18.85 9.88 -36.27
CA ALA A 153 -18.78 9.20 -34.97
C ALA A 153 -19.72 9.89 -33.99
N ILE A 154 -20.53 9.10 -33.30
CA ILE A 154 -21.53 9.59 -32.33
C ILE A 154 -21.02 9.17 -30.94
N TYR A 155 -20.67 10.15 -30.12
CA TYR A 155 -20.25 9.96 -28.75
C TYR A 155 -21.45 10.13 -27.81
N SER A 156 -21.74 9.10 -27.04
CA SER A 156 -22.78 9.11 -26.00
C SER A 156 -22.25 9.72 -24.71
N ASN A 157 -23.11 10.35 -23.93
CA ASN A 157 -22.76 10.84 -22.60
C ASN A 157 -22.99 9.80 -21.48
N HIS A 158 -23.35 8.59 -21.83
CA HIS A 158 -23.53 7.48 -20.88
C HIS A 158 -22.74 6.25 -21.34
N TRP A 159 -22.14 5.59 -20.38
CA TRP A 159 -21.36 4.38 -20.60
C TRP A 159 -21.19 3.60 -19.29
N ALA A 160 -20.74 2.36 -19.39
CA ALA A 160 -20.45 1.52 -18.23
C ALA A 160 -19.09 1.88 -17.60
N ALA A 161 -19.07 2.03 -16.28
CA ALA A 161 -17.86 2.20 -15.49
C ALA A 161 -17.99 1.50 -14.14
N GLY A 162 -17.02 0.66 -13.78
CA GLY A 162 -17.05 -0.08 -12.53
C GLY A 162 -18.28 -1.00 -12.37
N GLY A 163 -18.80 -1.52 -13.49
CA GLY A 163 -19.98 -2.38 -13.52
C GLY A 163 -21.33 -1.65 -13.45
N ASN A 164 -21.34 -0.32 -13.40
CA ASN A 164 -22.54 0.49 -13.34
C ASN A 164 -22.68 1.38 -14.58
N GLN A 165 -23.91 1.65 -15.00
CA GLN A 165 -24.18 2.67 -16.03
C GLN A 165 -23.98 4.05 -15.43
N MET A 166 -23.14 4.86 -16.06
CA MET A 166 -22.84 6.22 -15.65
C MET A 166 -23.34 7.19 -16.70
N VAL A 167 -23.88 8.33 -16.27
CA VAL A 167 -24.19 9.47 -17.12
C VAL A 167 -23.24 10.58 -16.75
N TRP A 168 -22.58 11.18 -17.74
CA TRP A 168 -21.67 12.28 -17.50
C TRP A 168 -22.43 13.56 -17.20
N ASP A 169 -22.21 14.13 -16.01
CA ASP A 169 -22.87 15.33 -15.51
C ASP A 169 -21.88 16.36 -14.89
N MET A 170 -20.57 16.11 -15.07
CA MET A 170 -19.53 16.87 -14.39
C MET A 170 -18.90 17.94 -15.28
N VAL A 171 -18.70 19.12 -14.71
CA VAL A 171 -17.92 20.21 -15.29
C VAL A 171 -16.96 20.74 -14.24
N HIS A 172 -15.72 20.99 -14.62
CA HIS A 172 -14.68 21.45 -13.70
C HIS A 172 -15.01 22.78 -13.06
N TYR A 173 -14.92 22.85 -11.73
CA TYR A 173 -15.04 24.08 -10.96
C TYR A 173 -13.73 24.89 -11.00
N HIS A 174 -13.82 26.16 -10.62
CA HIS A 174 -12.64 27.03 -10.50
C HIS A 174 -11.52 26.44 -9.64
N VAL A 175 -11.86 25.93 -8.46
CA VAL A 175 -10.89 25.31 -7.56
C VAL A 175 -10.27 24.03 -8.13
N GLN A 176 -11.02 23.32 -8.97
CA GLN A 176 -10.52 22.13 -9.67
C GLN A 176 -9.50 22.48 -10.75
N LEU A 177 -9.64 23.63 -11.41
CA LEU A 177 -8.63 24.17 -12.33
C LEU A 177 -7.31 24.45 -11.59
N ILE A 178 -7.40 25.03 -10.39
CA ILE A 178 -6.24 25.26 -9.52
C ILE A 178 -5.53 23.93 -9.20
N GLY A 179 -6.28 22.93 -8.79
CA GLY A 179 -5.76 21.60 -8.52
C GLY A 179 -5.08 20.96 -9.74
N GLY A 180 -5.68 21.13 -10.92
CA GLY A 180 -5.10 20.64 -12.18
C GLY A 180 -3.75 21.27 -12.50
N VAL A 181 -3.60 22.57 -12.28
CA VAL A 181 -2.33 23.28 -12.47
C VAL A 181 -1.26 22.80 -11.49
N VAL A 182 -1.62 22.63 -10.22
CA VAL A 182 -0.71 22.09 -9.19
C VAL A 182 -0.17 20.72 -9.57
N LEU A 183 -1.05 19.82 -10.00
CA LEU A 183 -0.69 18.48 -10.43
C LEU A 183 0.19 18.48 -11.69
N HIS A 184 -0.08 19.35 -12.64
CA HIS A 184 0.76 19.52 -13.81
C HIS A 184 2.19 19.97 -13.45
N GLN A 185 2.33 20.82 -12.43
CA GLN A 185 3.63 21.30 -11.95
C GLN A 185 4.46 20.25 -11.21
N GLY A 186 3.91 19.04 -11.00
CA GLY A 186 4.61 17.99 -10.26
C GLY A 186 4.61 18.21 -8.75
N LYS A 187 3.47 18.63 -8.23
CA LYS A 187 3.24 18.86 -6.80
C LYS A 187 2.09 17.99 -6.29
N ILE A 188 1.87 18.02 -5.00
CA ILE A 188 0.74 17.35 -4.38
C ILE A 188 -0.39 18.35 -4.18
N ALA A 189 -1.56 18.03 -4.73
CA ALA A 189 -2.79 18.77 -4.48
C ALA A 189 -3.50 18.13 -3.27
N GLU A 190 -3.52 18.84 -2.15
CA GLU A 190 -4.36 18.45 -1.03
C GLU A 190 -5.76 19.03 -1.25
N MET A 191 -6.70 18.13 -1.50
CA MET A 191 -8.10 18.45 -1.71
C MET A 191 -8.99 17.69 -0.76
N ALA A 192 -9.91 18.36 -0.11
CA ALA A 192 -10.85 17.72 0.80
C ALA A 192 -11.64 16.59 0.11
N THR A 193 -12.04 15.62 0.91
CA THR A 193 -12.88 14.52 0.43
C THR A 193 -14.18 15.06 -0.17
N GLY A 194 -14.59 14.53 -1.33
CA GLY A 194 -15.79 14.96 -2.04
C GLY A 194 -15.59 16.16 -2.97
N GLU A 195 -14.39 16.72 -3.11
CA GLU A 195 -14.07 17.82 -4.02
C GLU A 195 -13.81 17.37 -5.47
N GLY A 196 -13.97 16.08 -5.77
CA GLY A 196 -13.87 15.57 -7.13
C GLY A 196 -12.43 15.40 -7.64
N LYS A 197 -11.53 14.86 -6.82
CA LYS A 197 -10.12 14.61 -7.18
C LYS A 197 -9.98 13.86 -8.51
N THR A 198 -10.80 12.86 -8.77
CA THR A 198 -10.79 12.08 -10.02
C THR A 198 -11.01 12.97 -11.25
N LEU A 199 -11.92 13.94 -11.17
CA LEU A 199 -12.17 14.90 -12.26
C LEU A 199 -11.01 15.88 -12.40
N VAL A 200 -10.42 16.34 -11.29
CA VAL A 200 -9.26 17.24 -11.30
C VAL A 200 -8.08 16.60 -12.03
N ALA A 201 -7.82 15.32 -11.77
CA ALA A 201 -6.76 14.57 -12.41
C ALA A 201 -6.86 14.52 -13.93
N THR A 202 -8.08 14.64 -14.50
CA THR A 202 -8.28 14.64 -15.96
C THR A 202 -7.49 15.74 -16.66
N LEU A 203 -7.35 16.90 -16.02
CA LEU A 203 -6.68 18.06 -16.59
C LEU A 203 -5.20 17.83 -16.85
N PRO A 204 -4.36 17.52 -15.85
CA PRO A 204 -2.93 17.29 -16.09
C PRO A 204 -2.68 15.97 -16.84
N VAL A 205 -3.47 14.94 -16.61
CA VAL A 205 -3.34 13.66 -17.30
C VAL A 205 -3.53 13.83 -18.79
N PHE A 206 -4.58 14.53 -19.20
CA PHE A 206 -4.84 14.81 -20.60
C PHE A 206 -3.74 15.66 -21.23
N LEU A 207 -3.39 16.78 -20.61
CA LEU A 207 -2.32 17.66 -21.08
C LEU A 207 -1.01 16.90 -21.31
N ARG A 208 -0.59 16.12 -20.33
CA ARG A 208 0.64 15.33 -20.39
C ARG A 208 0.58 14.20 -21.41
N SER A 209 -0.61 13.66 -21.67
CA SER A 209 -0.80 12.62 -22.69
C SER A 209 -0.51 13.10 -24.11
N LEU A 210 -0.62 14.41 -24.36
CA LEU A 210 -0.33 15.01 -25.67
C LEU A 210 1.14 14.91 -26.06
N SER A 211 2.04 14.64 -25.11
CA SER A 211 3.46 14.39 -25.38
C SER A 211 3.73 13.05 -26.08
N GLY A 212 2.80 12.11 -26.02
CA GLY A 212 3.00 10.75 -26.54
C GLY A 212 3.96 9.87 -25.71
N ARG A 213 4.43 10.35 -24.54
CA ARG A 213 5.43 9.69 -23.71
C ARG A 213 4.86 8.69 -22.71
N GLY A 214 3.54 8.65 -22.54
CA GLY A 214 2.86 7.80 -21.59
C GLY A 214 2.70 8.43 -20.22
N VAL A 215 1.46 8.48 -19.77
CA VAL A 215 1.06 8.99 -18.45
C VAL A 215 0.54 7.83 -17.63
N HIS A 216 1.03 7.66 -16.42
CA HIS A 216 0.55 6.64 -15.50
C HIS A 216 -0.35 7.27 -14.44
N VAL A 217 -1.56 6.74 -14.31
CA VAL A 217 -2.52 7.10 -13.26
C VAL A 217 -2.58 5.97 -12.26
N VAL A 218 -2.08 6.24 -11.06
CA VAL A 218 -1.84 5.23 -10.02
C VAL A 218 -2.90 5.32 -8.95
N THR A 219 -3.53 4.20 -8.64
CA THR A 219 -4.53 4.06 -7.56
C THR A 219 -4.13 2.98 -6.56
N VAL A 220 -4.87 2.90 -5.46
CA VAL A 220 -4.56 1.96 -4.37
C VAL A 220 -5.12 0.54 -4.56
N ASN A 221 -6.08 0.35 -5.46
CA ASN A 221 -6.65 -0.96 -5.74
C ASN A 221 -7.15 -1.09 -7.19
N ASP A 222 -7.32 -2.33 -7.63
CA ASP A 222 -7.70 -2.68 -8.99
C ASP A 222 -9.11 -2.21 -9.38
N TYR A 223 -10.05 -2.22 -8.43
CA TYR A 223 -11.41 -1.71 -8.68
C TYR A 223 -11.40 -0.23 -9.07
N LEU A 224 -10.69 0.60 -8.32
CA LEU A 224 -10.56 2.03 -8.61
C LEU A 224 -9.83 2.27 -9.93
N ALA A 225 -8.76 1.52 -10.20
CA ALA A 225 -8.03 1.63 -11.46
C ALA A 225 -8.93 1.33 -12.67
N LYS A 226 -9.68 0.24 -12.62
CA LYS A 226 -10.65 -0.15 -13.67
C LYS A 226 -11.78 0.86 -13.80
N ARG A 227 -12.42 1.22 -12.69
CA ARG A 227 -13.54 2.19 -12.65
C ARG A 227 -13.12 3.54 -13.24
N ASP A 228 -12.02 4.11 -12.78
CA ASP A 228 -11.61 5.45 -13.16
C ASP A 228 -11.12 5.52 -14.62
N SER A 229 -10.47 4.45 -15.11
CA SER A 229 -10.12 4.33 -16.53
C SER A 229 -11.36 4.29 -17.43
N GLU A 230 -12.39 3.58 -17.00
CA GLU A 230 -13.65 3.48 -17.73
C GLU A 230 -14.48 4.77 -17.64
N TRP A 231 -14.49 5.41 -16.48
CA TRP A 231 -15.29 6.61 -16.24
C TRP A 231 -14.72 7.83 -16.91
N MET A 232 -13.42 8.10 -16.77
CA MET A 232 -12.75 9.27 -17.34
C MET A 232 -12.23 9.04 -18.78
N GLY A 233 -12.04 7.77 -19.15
CA GLY A 233 -11.48 7.39 -20.44
C GLY A 233 -12.16 8.02 -21.66
N PRO A 234 -13.49 8.02 -21.77
CA PRO A 234 -14.17 8.61 -22.93
C PRO A 234 -13.87 10.09 -23.15
N LEU A 235 -13.64 10.86 -22.08
CA LEU A 235 -13.25 12.26 -22.18
C LEU A 235 -11.90 12.44 -22.90
N TYR A 236 -10.94 11.58 -22.60
CA TYR A 236 -9.63 11.56 -23.26
C TYR A 236 -9.71 11.04 -24.69
N MET A 237 -10.44 9.94 -24.89
CA MET A 237 -10.56 9.27 -26.18
C MET A 237 -11.30 10.12 -27.19
N PHE A 238 -12.23 10.97 -26.77
CA PHE A 238 -12.89 11.96 -27.62
C PHE A 238 -11.86 12.85 -28.35
N HIS A 239 -10.76 13.18 -27.68
CA HIS A 239 -9.69 14.00 -28.24
C HIS A 239 -8.51 13.17 -28.79
N GLY A 240 -8.68 11.88 -29.01
CA GLY A 240 -7.71 11.03 -29.67
C GLY A 240 -6.59 10.51 -28.77
N SER A 241 -6.70 10.62 -27.45
CA SER A 241 -5.79 9.94 -26.51
C SER A 241 -6.26 8.52 -26.26
N THR A 242 -5.34 7.56 -26.30
CA THR A 242 -5.61 6.16 -26.02
C THR A 242 -5.51 5.90 -24.52
N VAL A 243 -6.38 5.05 -23.99
CA VAL A 243 -6.47 4.74 -22.56
C VAL A 243 -6.63 3.24 -22.35
N ASP A 244 -5.90 2.69 -21.41
CA ASP A 244 -6.09 1.33 -20.93
C ASP A 244 -5.74 1.21 -19.43
N CYS A 245 -6.06 0.07 -18.86
CA CYS A 245 -5.78 -0.27 -17.47
C CYS A 245 -5.04 -1.60 -17.39
N ILE A 246 -3.85 -1.61 -16.78
CA ILE A 246 -3.03 -2.81 -16.67
C ILE A 246 -3.68 -3.91 -15.83
N ASP A 247 -4.50 -3.55 -14.85
CA ASP A 247 -5.21 -4.52 -14.01
C ASP A 247 -6.29 -5.33 -14.75
N LYS A 248 -6.59 -4.97 -16.00
CA LYS A 248 -7.48 -5.76 -16.89
C LYS A 248 -6.76 -6.85 -17.64
N HIS A 249 -5.45 -6.89 -17.62
CA HIS A 249 -4.62 -7.78 -18.43
C HIS A 249 -3.68 -8.59 -17.56
N GLN A 250 -3.42 -9.82 -17.97
CA GLN A 250 -2.47 -10.69 -17.27
C GLN A 250 -1.02 -10.19 -17.45
N PRO A 251 -0.16 -10.35 -16.44
CA PRO A 251 1.26 -10.02 -16.54
C PRO A 251 1.95 -10.78 -17.69
N ASN A 252 3.00 -10.18 -18.24
CA ASN A 252 3.81 -10.75 -19.31
C ASN A 252 3.05 -11.12 -20.60
N THR A 253 1.96 -10.40 -20.89
CA THR A 253 1.16 -10.60 -22.10
C THR A 253 1.32 -9.45 -23.10
N PRO A 254 1.09 -9.67 -24.40
CA PRO A 254 1.05 -8.60 -25.39
C PRO A 254 -0.01 -7.54 -25.08
N GLU A 255 -1.14 -7.93 -24.49
CA GLU A 255 -2.22 -7.04 -24.05
C GLU A 255 -1.73 -6.07 -22.97
N ARG A 256 -0.97 -6.57 -21.99
CA ARG A 256 -0.37 -5.74 -20.93
C ARG A 256 0.62 -4.74 -21.50
N ARG A 257 1.43 -5.17 -22.46
CA ARG A 257 2.36 -4.29 -23.20
C ARG A 257 1.63 -3.20 -23.95
N ARG A 258 0.57 -3.54 -24.68
CA ARG A 258 -0.26 -2.55 -25.39
C ARG A 258 -0.91 -1.53 -24.44
N ALA A 259 -1.26 -1.95 -23.22
CA ALA A 259 -1.76 -1.03 -22.22
C ALA A 259 -0.72 0.05 -21.85
N TYR A 260 0.55 -0.31 -21.72
CA TYR A 260 1.64 0.65 -21.51
C TYR A 260 1.97 1.51 -22.73
N GLU A 261 1.65 1.05 -23.93
CA GLU A 261 1.82 1.82 -25.16
C GLU A 261 0.75 2.88 -25.35
N CYS A 262 -0.35 2.82 -24.60
CA CYS A 262 -1.37 3.85 -24.58
C CYS A 262 -0.81 5.20 -24.09
N ASP A 263 -1.46 6.28 -24.49
CA ASP A 263 -1.14 7.63 -24.02
C ASP A 263 -1.36 7.76 -22.51
N ILE A 264 -2.38 7.08 -21.98
CA ILE A 264 -2.75 7.07 -20.56
C ILE A 264 -2.93 5.64 -20.10
N THR A 265 -2.22 5.26 -19.04
CA THR A 265 -2.28 3.92 -18.45
C THR A 265 -2.66 4.01 -16.98
N PHE A 266 -3.81 3.43 -16.64
CA PHE A 266 -4.27 3.27 -15.26
C PHE A 266 -3.74 1.97 -14.67
N GLY A 267 -3.53 1.95 -13.37
CA GLY A 267 -3.14 0.73 -12.66
C GLY A 267 -2.99 0.92 -11.17
N THR A 268 -2.89 -0.19 -10.45
CA THR A 268 -2.56 -0.17 -9.03
C THR A 268 -1.07 0.06 -8.82
N ASN A 269 -0.73 0.70 -7.71
CA ASN A 269 0.63 0.98 -7.30
C ASN A 269 1.54 -0.27 -7.35
N ASN A 270 1.05 -1.38 -6.81
CA ASN A 270 1.81 -2.63 -6.76
C ASN A 270 2.05 -3.23 -8.15
N GLU A 271 1.03 -3.21 -9.01
CA GLU A 271 1.15 -3.77 -10.37
C GLU A 271 2.17 -3.03 -11.23
N PHE A 272 2.23 -1.70 -11.13
CA PHE A 272 3.29 -0.93 -11.76
C PHE A 272 4.68 -1.35 -11.27
N GLY A 273 4.85 -1.51 -9.98
CA GLY A 273 6.11 -1.96 -9.39
C GLY A 273 6.48 -3.39 -9.76
N PHE A 274 5.52 -4.30 -9.77
CA PHE A 274 5.76 -5.69 -10.20
C PHE A 274 6.09 -5.80 -11.68
N ASP A 275 5.46 -5.02 -12.55
CA ASP A 275 5.81 -4.99 -13.98
C ASP A 275 7.25 -4.49 -14.18
N TYR A 276 7.68 -3.49 -13.41
CA TYR A 276 9.08 -3.06 -13.42
C TYR A 276 10.03 -4.17 -12.99
N LEU A 277 9.72 -4.91 -11.94
CA LEU A 277 10.53 -6.06 -11.52
C LEU A 277 10.58 -7.16 -12.59
N ARG A 278 9.45 -7.46 -13.21
CA ARG A 278 9.37 -8.42 -14.31
C ARG A 278 10.19 -7.98 -15.53
N ASP A 279 10.16 -6.70 -15.86
CA ASP A 279 10.97 -6.13 -16.93
C ASP A 279 12.47 -6.27 -16.68
N ASN A 280 12.90 -6.09 -15.41
CA ASN A 280 14.30 -6.31 -15.02
C ASN A 280 14.73 -7.79 -15.06
N MET A 281 13.78 -8.72 -15.09
CA MET A 281 14.02 -10.15 -15.24
C MET A 281 13.87 -10.63 -16.69
N ALA A 282 13.49 -9.75 -17.61
CA ALA A 282 13.28 -10.08 -19.02
C ALA A 282 14.60 -10.51 -19.68
N MET A 283 14.51 -11.51 -20.54
CA MET A 283 15.67 -12.02 -21.31
C MET A 283 15.98 -11.19 -22.54
N SER A 284 15.04 -10.39 -23.01
CA SER A 284 15.14 -9.55 -24.20
C SER A 284 14.35 -8.24 -23.99
N PRO A 285 14.78 -7.11 -24.60
CA PRO A 285 13.99 -5.88 -24.59
C PRO A 285 12.57 -6.05 -25.17
N ALA A 286 12.39 -7.01 -26.08
CA ALA A 286 11.09 -7.33 -26.67
C ALA A 286 10.08 -7.89 -25.65
N ASP A 287 10.56 -8.47 -24.55
CA ASP A 287 9.74 -9.04 -23.49
C ASP A 287 9.35 -8.01 -22.41
N MET A 288 9.93 -6.82 -22.45
CA MET A 288 9.62 -5.74 -21.52
C MET A 288 8.28 -5.08 -21.88
N VAL A 289 7.50 -4.73 -20.86
CA VAL A 289 6.18 -4.14 -21.06
C VAL A 289 6.14 -2.63 -20.81
N GLN A 290 6.96 -2.11 -19.90
CA GLN A 290 6.99 -0.69 -19.57
C GLN A 290 7.86 0.11 -20.51
N ARG A 291 7.42 1.34 -20.77
CA ARG A 291 8.24 2.38 -21.40
C ARG A 291 9.01 3.16 -20.35
N LYS A 292 9.79 4.17 -20.74
CA LYS A 292 10.44 5.11 -19.82
C LYS A 292 9.40 5.78 -18.92
N HIS A 293 9.74 5.98 -17.65
CA HIS A 293 8.90 6.58 -16.64
C HIS A 293 8.87 8.10 -16.82
N TYR A 294 7.86 8.60 -17.51
CA TYR A 294 7.72 10.01 -17.85
C TYR A 294 6.96 10.80 -16.76
N TYR A 295 5.66 10.57 -16.63
CA TYR A 295 4.81 11.25 -15.66
C TYR A 295 3.89 10.26 -14.95
N ALA A 296 3.81 10.37 -13.65
CA ALA A 296 2.83 9.65 -12.84
C ALA A 296 2.05 10.61 -11.96
N ILE A 297 0.76 10.37 -11.87
CA ILE A 297 -0.12 10.97 -10.88
C ILE A 297 -0.62 9.88 -9.95
N VAL A 298 -0.43 10.08 -8.64
CA VAL A 298 -0.76 9.09 -7.61
C VAL A 298 -1.97 9.57 -6.83
N ASP A 299 -3.07 8.82 -6.93
CA ASP A 299 -4.23 9.04 -6.08
C ASP A 299 -4.01 8.43 -4.69
N GLU A 300 -4.54 9.07 -3.66
CA GLU A 300 -4.28 8.69 -2.26
C GLU A 300 -2.78 8.63 -1.96
N VAL A 301 -2.07 9.67 -2.35
CA VAL A 301 -0.60 9.72 -2.37
C VAL A 301 0.06 9.46 -1.00
N ASP A 302 -0.58 9.85 0.08
CA ASP A 302 -0.13 9.57 1.44
C ASP A 302 -0.10 8.05 1.74
N SER A 303 -1.10 7.29 1.30
CA SER A 303 -1.06 5.83 1.42
C SER A 303 0.07 5.22 0.60
N VAL A 304 0.19 5.61 -0.66
CA VAL A 304 1.14 4.98 -1.59
C VAL A 304 2.59 5.38 -1.31
N LEU A 305 2.84 6.69 -1.08
CA LEU A 305 4.20 7.22 -0.95
C LEU A 305 4.71 7.35 0.48
N ILE A 306 3.85 7.19 1.48
CA ILE A 306 4.24 7.22 2.89
C ILE A 306 4.01 5.87 3.56
N ASP A 307 2.76 5.42 3.67
CA ASP A 307 2.44 4.20 4.43
C ASP A 307 3.03 2.93 3.81
N ASP A 308 2.74 2.70 2.53
CA ASP A 308 3.16 1.49 1.80
C ASP A 308 4.55 1.63 1.18
N ALA A 309 5.13 2.83 1.23
CA ALA A 309 6.33 3.18 0.47
C ALA A 309 7.55 2.33 0.78
N ARG A 310 7.72 1.92 2.04
CA ARG A 310 8.88 1.15 2.52
C ARG A 310 8.68 -0.34 2.42
N THR A 311 7.46 -0.81 2.19
CA THR A 311 7.18 -2.23 2.02
C THR A 311 7.73 -2.69 0.67
N PRO A 312 8.65 -3.66 0.63
CA PRO A 312 9.23 -4.10 -0.63
C PRO A 312 8.24 -4.97 -1.41
N LEU A 313 8.17 -4.74 -2.70
CA LEU A 313 7.62 -5.67 -3.66
C LEU A 313 8.68 -6.72 -3.96
N ILE A 314 8.33 -7.98 -3.91
CA ILE A 314 9.28 -9.09 -4.02
C ILE A 314 8.76 -10.09 -5.07
N ILE A 315 9.60 -10.44 -6.02
CA ILE A 315 9.38 -11.61 -6.88
C ILE A 315 10.31 -12.71 -6.41
N SER A 316 9.74 -13.85 -6.07
CA SER A 316 10.47 -15.02 -5.64
C SER A 316 10.02 -16.25 -6.44
N GLY A 317 10.89 -17.23 -6.51
CA GLY A 317 10.58 -18.50 -7.13
C GLY A 317 11.14 -19.67 -6.33
N PRO A 318 10.71 -20.91 -6.63
CA PRO A 318 11.16 -22.08 -5.91
C PRO A 318 12.66 -22.30 -6.11
N VAL A 319 13.34 -22.66 -5.02
CA VAL A 319 14.73 -23.11 -5.07
C VAL A 319 14.76 -24.55 -5.61
N PRO A 320 15.66 -24.90 -6.55
CA PRO A 320 15.73 -26.25 -7.13
C PRO A 320 16.01 -27.38 -6.14
N LYS A 321 16.46 -27.06 -4.94
CA LYS A 321 16.67 -28.01 -3.83
C LYS A 321 15.87 -27.50 -2.62
N GLY A 322 14.71 -28.08 -2.38
CA GLY A 322 13.96 -27.93 -1.14
C GLY A 322 13.78 -29.28 -0.50
N ASP A 323 14.47 -29.54 0.60
CA ASP A 323 14.14 -30.66 1.49
C ASP A 323 12.99 -30.20 2.41
N ASP A 324 11.82 -30.11 1.83
CA ASP A 324 10.60 -29.65 2.50
C ASP A 324 10.16 -30.60 3.63
N GLN A 325 10.73 -31.79 3.65
CA GLN A 325 10.42 -32.83 4.63
C GLN A 325 10.97 -32.55 6.03
N LEU A 326 12.02 -31.72 6.18
CA LEU A 326 12.61 -31.43 7.50
C LEU A 326 11.61 -30.70 8.41
N PHE A 327 10.80 -29.82 7.89
CA PHE A 327 9.78 -29.13 8.68
C PHE A 327 8.73 -30.11 9.22
N ASP A 328 8.25 -31.01 8.41
CA ASP A 328 7.33 -32.06 8.84
C ASP A 328 8.01 -33.07 9.79
N GLN A 329 9.27 -33.39 9.53
CA GLN A 329 10.05 -34.33 10.35
C GLN A 329 10.26 -33.85 11.79
N TYR A 330 10.61 -32.58 11.98
CA TYR A 330 10.91 -32.01 13.30
C TYR A 330 9.72 -31.31 13.97
N ARG A 331 8.57 -31.23 13.32
CA ARG A 331 7.35 -30.64 13.90
C ARG A 331 7.02 -31.25 15.27
N SER A 332 6.98 -32.56 15.38
CA SER A 332 6.61 -33.25 16.61
C SER A 332 7.58 -32.98 17.78
N ASN A 333 8.87 -32.78 17.48
CA ASN A 333 9.86 -32.40 18.47
C ASN A 333 9.60 -31.02 19.04
N VAL A 334 9.27 -30.03 18.15
CA VAL A 334 8.95 -28.68 18.56
C VAL A 334 7.62 -28.61 19.29
N GLU A 335 6.61 -29.38 18.89
CA GLU A 335 5.31 -29.48 19.58
C GLU A 335 5.49 -29.94 21.03
N LYS A 336 6.35 -30.92 21.27
CA LYS A 336 6.68 -31.38 22.64
C LYS A 336 7.24 -30.25 23.49
N VAL A 337 8.22 -29.53 22.97
CA VAL A 337 8.85 -28.42 23.69
C VAL A 337 7.85 -27.29 23.95
N TYR A 338 7.04 -26.96 22.97
CA TYR A 338 5.99 -25.95 23.10
C TYR A 338 4.94 -26.33 24.15
N ASP A 339 4.46 -27.57 24.11
CA ASP A 339 3.49 -28.07 25.10
C ASP A 339 4.09 -28.18 26.51
N ALA A 340 5.35 -28.55 26.65
CA ALA A 340 6.05 -28.53 27.90
C ALA A 340 6.17 -27.13 28.49
N GLN A 341 6.50 -26.14 27.67
CA GLN A 341 6.55 -24.74 28.06
C GLN A 341 5.17 -24.22 28.47
N ARG A 342 4.13 -24.53 27.72
CA ARG A 342 2.76 -24.11 28.02
C ARG A 342 2.30 -24.64 29.38
N ARG A 343 2.56 -25.90 29.67
CA ARG A 343 2.26 -26.52 30.98
C ARG A 343 3.05 -25.86 32.09
N LEU A 344 4.34 -25.64 31.87
CA LEU A 344 5.24 -24.98 32.83
C LEU A 344 4.78 -23.57 33.15
N VAL A 345 4.47 -22.76 32.14
CA VAL A 345 4.00 -21.38 32.30
C VAL A 345 2.66 -21.32 33.03
N THR A 346 1.75 -22.24 32.73
CA THR A 346 0.47 -22.34 33.46
C THR A 346 0.69 -22.56 34.95
N LYS A 347 1.61 -23.47 35.32
CA LYS A 347 1.99 -23.74 36.70
C LYS A 347 2.68 -22.54 37.36
N ILE A 348 3.64 -21.93 36.67
CA ILE A 348 4.38 -20.76 37.15
C ILE A 348 3.43 -19.58 37.38
N LEU A 349 2.48 -19.33 36.48
CA LEU A 349 1.52 -18.24 36.61
C LEU A 349 0.59 -18.44 37.83
N ALA A 350 0.14 -19.65 38.07
CA ALA A 350 -0.67 -19.98 39.25
C ALA A 350 0.10 -19.72 40.57
N GLU A 351 1.36 -20.14 40.63
CA GLU A 351 2.27 -19.86 41.75
C GLU A 351 2.54 -18.36 41.92
N ALA A 352 2.78 -17.64 40.79
CA ALA A 352 3.01 -16.20 40.80
C ALA A 352 1.81 -15.45 41.42
N LYS A 353 0.59 -15.78 40.98
CA LYS A 353 -0.65 -15.18 41.52
C LYS A 353 -0.80 -15.38 43.02
N ALA A 354 -0.53 -16.58 43.50
CA ALA A 354 -0.60 -16.91 44.92
C ALA A 354 0.43 -16.13 45.75
N LYS A 355 1.67 -16.04 45.29
CA LYS A 355 2.78 -15.34 45.94
C LYS A 355 2.63 -13.82 45.91
N ILE A 356 2.14 -13.23 44.81
CA ILE A 356 1.90 -11.80 44.69
C ILE A 356 0.77 -11.36 45.65
N ALA A 357 -0.21 -12.21 45.92
CA ALA A 357 -1.29 -11.93 46.86
C ALA A 357 -0.87 -11.97 48.34
N SER A 358 0.38 -12.41 48.65
CA SER A 358 0.90 -12.47 50.03
C SER A 358 1.23 -11.08 50.58
N ASP A 359 1.08 -10.91 51.89
CA ASP A 359 1.49 -9.71 52.62
C ASP A 359 3.02 -9.65 52.88
N ASP A 360 3.72 -10.77 52.76
CA ASP A 360 5.16 -10.86 52.95
C ASP A 360 5.88 -10.32 51.70
N LYS A 361 6.73 -9.30 51.90
CA LYS A 361 7.51 -8.67 50.81
C LYS A 361 8.47 -9.62 50.08
N ALA A 362 9.08 -10.56 50.82
CA ALA A 362 9.98 -11.55 50.21
C ALA A 362 9.21 -12.51 49.31
N VAL A 363 8.05 -12.98 49.76
CA VAL A 363 7.18 -13.88 48.97
C VAL A 363 6.61 -13.14 47.73
N ARG A 364 6.23 -11.87 47.88
CA ARG A 364 5.78 -11.04 46.75
C ARG A 364 6.88 -10.84 45.72
N LYS A 365 8.13 -10.67 46.13
CA LYS A 365 9.28 -10.54 45.23
C LYS A 365 9.52 -11.84 44.44
N GLU A 366 9.38 -12.98 45.07
CA GLU A 366 9.42 -14.28 44.39
C GLU A 366 8.27 -14.42 43.38
N GLY A 367 7.06 -13.97 43.75
CA GLY A 367 5.93 -13.94 42.86
C GLY A 367 6.13 -13.03 41.65
N ALA A 368 6.78 -11.89 41.79
CA ALA A 368 7.14 -10.97 40.71
C ALA A 368 8.16 -11.60 39.76
N LEU A 369 9.16 -12.33 40.29
CA LEU A 369 10.11 -13.10 39.48
C LEU A 369 9.39 -14.18 38.66
N LEU A 370 8.47 -14.91 39.24
CA LEU A 370 7.69 -15.94 38.56
C LEU A 370 6.77 -15.33 37.49
N LEU A 371 6.19 -14.18 37.74
CA LEU A 371 5.40 -13.44 36.76
C LEU A 371 6.26 -13.03 35.55
N PHE A 372 7.44 -12.49 35.80
CA PHE A 372 8.38 -12.12 34.72
C PHE A 372 8.88 -13.34 33.95
N ARG A 373 9.15 -14.45 34.62
CA ARG A 373 9.48 -15.73 33.98
C ARG A 373 8.35 -16.20 33.06
N ALA A 374 7.11 -16.18 33.53
CA ALA A 374 5.94 -16.52 32.70
C ALA A 374 5.83 -15.63 31.48
N PHE A 375 6.08 -14.34 31.63
CA PHE A 375 6.08 -13.38 30.51
C PHE A 375 7.20 -13.65 29.51
N LYS A 376 8.41 -13.97 29.97
CA LYS A 376 9.52 -14.37 29.11
C LYS A 376 9.27 -15.71 28.38
N GLY A 377 8.51 -16.59 28.99
CA GLY A 377 8.18 -17.91 28.43
C GLY A 377 7.08 -17.90 27.39
N LEU A 378 5.97 -17.24 27.64
CA LEU A 378 4.80 -17.12 26.74
C LEU A 378 4.07 -15.79 26.96
N PRO A 379 4.57 -14.70 26.37
CA PRO A 379 4.00 -13.36 26.59
C PRO A 379 2.57 -13.22 26.06
N LYS A 380 2.19 -14.00 25.05
CA LYS A 380 0.84 -14.00 24.46
C LYS A 380 -0.13 -14.99 25.16
N ASN A 381 0.25 -15.59 26.28
CA ASN A 381 -0.64 -16.47 27.03
C ASN A 381 -1.88 -15.72 27.54
N GLY A 382 -3.07 -16.18 27.20
CA GLY A 382 -4.33 -15.49 27.51
C GLY A 382 -4.57 -15.28 29.02
N ALA A 383 -4.22 -16.27 29.85
CA ALA A 383 -4.33 -16.15 31.31
C ALA A 383 -3.34 -15.13 31.89
N LEU A 384 -2.13 -15.06 31.32
CA LEU A 384 -1.12 -14.07 31.69
C LEU A 384 -1.59 -12.64 31.30
N ILE A 385 -2.07 -12.46 30.08
CA ILE A 385 -2.58 -11.17 29.61
C ILE A 385 -3.73 -10.70 30.49
N LYS A 386 -4.67 -11.58 30.81
CA LYS A 386 -5.78 -11.28 31.71
C LYS A 386 -5.31 -10.88 33.11
N PHE A 387 -4.29 -11.54 33.65
CA PHE A 387 -3.70 -11.18 34.92
C PHE A 387 -2.98 -9.83 34.90
N LEU A 388 -2.24 -9.54 33.84
CA LEU A 388 -1.55 -8.26 33.65
C LEU A 388 -2.49 -7.08 33.43
N SER A 389 -3.75 -7.33 33.07
CA SER A 389 -4.78 -6.28 32.97
C SER A 389 -5.30 -5.80 34.32
N GLN A 390 -5.01 -6.51 35.42
CA GLN A 390 -5.36 -6.09 36.76
C GLN A 390 -4.49 -4.90 37.21
N GLU A 391 -5.05 -4.06 38.05
CA GLU A 391 -4.38 -2.85 38.53
C GLU A 391 -3.03 -3.18 39.22
N GLY A 392 -1.98 -2.48 38.82
CA GLY A 392 -0.62 -2.61 39.37
C GLY A 392 0.20 -3.76 38.85
N MET A 393 -0.39 -4.77 38.21
CA MET A 393 0.35 -5.97 37.74
C MET A 393 1.29 -5.67 36.60
N LYS A 394 0.92 -4.83 35.66
CA LYS A 394 1.78 -4.41 34.56
C LYS A 394 2.99 -3.60 35.06
N ASN A 395 2.78 -2.73 36.04
CA ASN A 395 3.87 -1.97 36.65
C ASN A 395 4.84 -2.87 37.39
N LEU A 396 4.33 -3.86 38.14
CA LEU A 396 5.15 -4.84 38.83
C LEU A 396 6.02 -5.64 37.84
N LEU A 397 5.46 -6.03 36.69
CA LEU A 397 6.21 -6.70 35.63
C LEU A 397 7.34 -5.81 35.08
N LEU A 398 7.04 -4.55 34.77
CA LEU A 398 8.03 -3.60 34.23
C LEU A 398 9.15 -3.27 35.22
N GLU A 399 8.82 -3.12 36.50
CA GLU A 399 9.83 -2.91 37.57
C GLU A 399 10.74 -4.13 37.71
N THR A 400 10.19 -5.33 37.66
CA THR A 400 10.93 -6.58 37.72
C THR A 400 11.83 -6.74 36.48
N GLU A 401 11.31 -6.47 35.30
CA GLU A 401 12.09 -6.47 34.07
C GLU A 401 13.26 -5.49 34.12
N ALA A 402 13.01 -4.26 34.59
CA ALA A 402 14.06 -3.25 34.74
C ALA A 402 15.18 -3.70 35.67
N TYR A 403 14.85 -4.39 36.76
CA TYR A 403 15.85 -4.95 37.67
C TYR A 403 16.74 -6.00 36.98
N TYR A 404 16.18 -6.95 36.24
CA TYR A 404 16.92 -8.03 35.58
C TYR A 404 17.64 -7.57 34.29
N LEU A 405 17.32 -6.40 33.75
CA LEU A 405 18.04 -5.79 32.62
C LEU A 405 19.32 -5.04 33.06
N GLN A 406 19.51 -4.80 34.35
CA GLN A 406 20.69 -4.13 34.88
C GLN A 406 21.97 -4.98 34.71
N ASP A 407 23.11 -4.35 34.80
CA ASP A 407 24.45 -5.01 34.77
C ASP A 407 24.66 -5.98 33.60
N ASN A 408 24.27 -5.55 32.40
CA ASN A 408 24.33 -6.39 31.17
C ASN A 408 23.57 -7.72 31.33
N GLN A 409 22.42 -7.70 32.01
CA GLN A 409 21.55 -8.86 32.21
C GLN A 409 22.22 -10.02 32.98
N ARG A 410 23.18 -9.71 33.86
CA ARG A 410 23.95 -10.72 34.61
C ARG A 410 23.06 -11.69 35.39
N GLU A 411 21.93 -11.22 35.92
CA GLU A 411 21.01 -12.03 36.71
C GLU A 411 19.86 -12.65 35.89
N MET A 412 19.78 -12.35 34.60
CA MET A 412 18.71 -12.83 33.72
C MET A 412 18.62 -14.38 33.67
N PRO A 413 19.73 -15.17 33.75
CA PRO A 413 19.64 -16.61 33.79
C PRO A 413 18.77 -17.16 34.94
N GLU A 414 18.68 -16.47 36.08
CA GLU A 414 17.75 -16.84 37.17
C GLU A 414 16.30 -16.91 36.69
N VAL A 415 15.91 -15.99 35.79
CA VAL A 415 14.58 -15.92 35.20
C VAL A 415 14.39 -16.98 34.13
N THR A 416 15.36 -17.13 33.22
CA THR A 416 15.23 -17.85 31.96
C THR A 416 15.61 -19.32 31.99
N ASP A 417 16.59 -19.74 32.84
CA ASP A 417 17.08 -21.11 32.87
C ASP A 417 16.01 -22.17 33.18
N PRO A 418 15.01 -21.92 34.03
CA PRO A 418 13.92 -22.87 34.26
C PRO A 418 12.96 -23.05 33.08
N LEU A 419 12.99 -22.16 32.08
CA LEU A 419 12.16 -22.24 30.89
C LEU A 419 12.75 -23.20 29.85
N TYR A 420 11.95 -23.71 28.94
CA TYR A 420 12.42 -24.49 27.79
C TYR A 420 12.89 -23.59 26.65
N PHE A 421 12.27 -22.45 26.49
CA PHE A 421 12.69 -21.40 25.55
C PHE A 421 12.29 -20.03 26.08
N VAL A 422 12.93 -19.00 25.53
CA VAL A 422 12.73 -17.59 25.89
C VAL A 422 12.29 -16.83 24.65
N ILE A 423 11.21 -16.06 24.77
CA ILE A 423 10.66 -15.23 23.69
C ILE A 423 11.07 -13.78 23.94
N ASP A 424 11.63 -13.15 22.91
CA ASP A 424 11.83 -11.72 22.81
C ASP A 424 10.94 -11.15 21.70
N GLU A 425 9.79 -10.64 22.07
CA GLU A 425 8.84 -10.07 21.10
C GLU A 425 9.40 -8.84 20.38
N LYS A 426 10.21 -8.03 21.07
CA LYS A 426 10.80 -6.81 20.51
C LYS A 426 11.74 -7.13 19.35
N ASN A 427 12.55 -8.17 19.49
CA ASN A 427 13.49 -8.61 18.47
C ASN A 427 12.91 -9.73 17.60
N ARG A 428 11.67 -10.14 17.83
CA ARG A 428 11.00 -11.26 17.14
C ARG A 428 11.86 -12.52 17.11
N SER A 429 12.48 -12.83 18.24
CA SER A 429 13.36 -13.99 18.40
C SER A 429 12.86 -14.94 19.48
N VAL A 430 13.22 -16.20 19.30
CA VAL A 430 12.97 -17.29 20.26
C VAL A 430 14.26 -18.08 20.40
N GLU A 431 14.71 -18.28 21.61
CA GLU A 431 15.93 -19.03 21.91
C GLU A 431 15.64 -20.22 22.84
N LEU A 432 16.13 -21.38 22.46
CA LEU A 432 16.10 -22.58 23.33
C LEU A 432 17.08 -22.42 24.47
N THR A 433 16.65 -22.79 25.68
CA THR A 433 17.54 -23.00 26.80
C THR A 433 18.17 -24.42 26.75
N ASP A 434 19.15 -24.70 27.58
CA ASP A 434 19.70 -26.06 27.71
C ASP A 434 18.60 -27.09 28.02
N LYS A 435 17.69 -26.75 28.91
CA LYS A 435 16.50 -27.55 29.22
C LYS A 435 15.61 -27.78 28.00
N GLY A 436 15.44 -26.77 27.18
CA GLY A 436 14.67 -26.84 25.92
C GLY A 436 15.34 -27.73 24.89
N ILE A 437 16.65 -27.64 24.75
CA ILE A 437 17.44 -28.52 23.86
C ILE A 437 17.33 -29.97 24.29
N ASP A 438 17.42 -30.25 25.59
CA ASP A 438 17.30 -31.64 26.15
C ASP A 438 15.91 -32.21 25.87
N GLU A 439 14.84 -31.40 26.04
CA GLU A 439 13.47 -31.82 25.75
C GLU A 439 13.25 -32.04 24.24
N LEU A 440 13.84 -31.17 23.40
CA LEU A 440 13.78 -31.26 21.94
C LEU A 440 14.47 -32.54 21.45
N THR A 441 15.65 -32.85 21.98
CA THR A 441 16.45 -34.02 21.63
C THR A 441 15.78 -35.31 22.10
N GLY A 442 15.18 -35.28 23.26
CA GLY A 442 14.49 -36.44 23.84
C GLY A 442 15.44 -37.65 24.10
N LYS A 443 14.96 -38.84 23.76
CA LYS A 443 15.71 -40.11 23.99
C LYS A 443 16.56 -40.52 22.77
N THR A 444 17.15 -39.56 22.06
CA THR A 444 18.07 -39.88 20.96
C THR A 444 19.46 -40.25 21.50
N ASP A 445 20.20 -41.08 20.76
CA ASP A 445 21.54 -41.52 21.15
C ASP A 445 22.60 -40.41 21.01
N ASP A 446 22.28 -39.31 20.33
CA ASP A 446 23.16 -38.15 20.14
C ASP A 446 22.59 -36.91 20.86
N PRO A 447 23.16 -36.56 22.05
CA PRO A 447 22.72 -35.38 22.80
C PRO A 447 23.04 -34.06 22.10
N THR A 448 23.92 -34.06 21.07
CA THR A 448 24.30 -32.88 20.28
C THR A 448 23.53 -32.76 18.97
N PHE A 449 22.50 -33.56 18.77
CA PHE A 449 21.74 -33.63 17.51
C PHE A 449 21.20 -32.29 17.04
N PHE A 450 20.71 -31.46 17.95
CA PHE A 450 20.21 -30.11 17.68
C PHE A 450 21.18 -29.01 18.16
N VAL A 451 22.44 -29.31 18.31
CA VAL A 451 23.46 -28.34 18.73
C VAL A 451 24.48 -28.14 17.62
N LEU A 452 24.78 -26.87 17.31
CA LEU A 452 25.80 -26.52 16.34
C LEU A 452 27.19 -26.83 16.95
N PRO A 453 28.08 -27.55 16.21
CA PRO A 453 29.46 -27.75 16.65
C PRO A 453 30.27 -26.44 16.53
N ASP A 454 31.31 -26.32 17.34
CA ASP A 454 32.30 -25.25 17.16
C ASP A 454 33.19 -25.58 15.95
N ILE A 455 32.71 -25.17 14.79
CA ILE A 455 33.38 -25.42 13.51
C ILE A 455 34.75 -24.73 13.42
N ALA A 456 34.91 -23.56 14.07
CA ALA A 456 36.17 -22.84 14.05
C ALA A 456 37.29 -23.63 14.77
N SER A 457 37.02 -24.15 15.96
CA SER A 457 37.95 -25.01 16.68
C SER A 457 38.26 -26.30 15.93
N GLN A 458 37.25 -26.96 15.40
CA GLN A 458 37.43 -28.20 14.62
C GLN A 458 38.25 -27.99 13.35
N LEU A 459 38.01 -26.89 12.60
CA LEU A 459 38.82 -26.56 11.42
C LEU A 459 40.26 -26.20 11.80
N SER A 460 40.47 -25.51 12.92
CA SER A 460 41.81 -25.20 13.45
C SER A 460 42.58 -26.44 13.81
N GLU A 461 41.95 -27.44 14.44
CA GLU A 461 42.55 -28.74 14.71
C GLU A 461 42.89 -29.50 13.43
N ALA A 462 42.01 -29.45 12.42
CA ALA A 462 42.25 -30.07 11.11
C ALA A 462 43.45 -29.48 10.37
N GLU A 463 43.81 -28.20 10.59
CA GLU A 463 45.02 -27.59 10.03
C GLU A 463 46.30 -28.23 10.52
N THR A 464 46.30 -28.92 11.67
CA THR A 464 47.46 -29.60 12.22
C THR A 464 47.77 -30.95 11.53
N ILE A 465 46.89 -31.44 10.67
CA ILE A 465 47.08 -32.66 9.89
C ILE A 465 48.18 -32.45 8.84
N ALA A 466 49.23 -33.29 8.90
CA ALA A 466 50.41 -33.15 8.07
C ALA A 466 50.14 -33.48 6.59
N ASP A 467 49.33 -34.51 6.30
CA ASP A 467 48.97 -34.89 4.94
C ASP A 467 47.92 -33.96 4.36
N ALA A 468 48.26 -33.31 3.22
CA ALA A 468 47.41 -32.35 2.58
C ALA A 468 46.07 -32.93 2.04
N ALA A 469 46.10 -34.17 1.55
CA ALA A 469 44.90 -34.84 1.06
C ALA A 469 43.97 -35.22 2.20
N GLU A 470 44.51 -35.76 3.29
CA GLU A 470 43.74 -36.10 4.49
C GLU A 470 43.20 -34.85 5.19
N ARG A 471 43.97 -33.77 5.24
CA ARG A 471 43.52 -32.50 5.78
C ARG A 471 42.33 -31.95 5.00
N ALA A 472 42.40 -31.96 3.66
CA ALA A 472 41.30 -31.53 2.80
C ALA A 472 40.05 -32.38 3.01
N ARG A 473 40.20 -33.70 3.09
CA ARG A 473 39.10 -34.64 3.32
C ARG A 473 38.41 -34.38 4.67
N VAL A 474 39.18 -34.24 5.74
CA VAL A 474 38.65 -33.95 7.07
C VAL A 474 37.93 -32.62 7.13
N LYS A 475 38.48 -31.57 6.49
CA LYS A 475 37.82 -30.27 6.41
C LYS A 475 36.49 -30.36 5.66
N ASP A 476 36.44 -31.06 4.53
CA ASP A 476 35.21 -31.24 3.77
C ASP A 476 34.14 -31.98 4.58
N GLU A 477 34.53 -33.06 5.30
CA GLU A 477 33.62 -33.77 6.19
C GLU A 477 33.08 -32.91 7.34
N LEU A 478 33.94 -32.09 7.95
CA LEU A 478 33.53 -31.14 9.00
C LEU A 478 32.55 -30.12 8.48
N MET A 479 32.82 -29.55 7.30
CA MET A 479 31.93 -28.57 6.66
C MET A 479 30.58 -29.17 6.27
N GLN A 480 30.57 -30.39 5.71
CA GLN A 480 29.33 -31.09 5.37
C GLN A 480 28.49 -31.41 6.62
N ASN A 481 29.13 -31.93 7.68
CA ASN A 481 28.44 -32.21 8.94
C ASN A 481 27.88 -30.94 9.58
N TYR A 482 28.65 -29.85 9.55
CA TYR A 482 28.19 -28.56 10.02
C TYR A 482 26.98 -28.08 9.23
N ALA A 483 26.99 -28.14 7.88
CA ALA A 483 25.90 -27.73 7.02
C ALA A 483 24.59 -28.48 7.34
N VAL A 484 24.69 -29.82 7.53
CA VAL A 484 23.53 -30.65 7.89
C VAL A 484 22.96 -30.27 9.26
N LYS A 485 23.83 -30.06 10.25
CA LYS A 485 23.38 -29.64 11.59
C LYS A 485 22.83 -28.21 11.59
N ALA A 486 23.45 -27.30 10.84
CA ALA A 486 22.98 -25.92 10.71
C ALA A 486 21.57 -25.85 10.12
N GLU A 487 21.31 -26.62 9.07
CA GLU A 487 19.97 -26.72 8.46
C GLU A 487 18.95 -27.28 9.44
N ARG A 488 19.29 -28.28 10.19
CA ARG A 488 18.44 -28.88 11.23
C ARG A 488 18.09 -27.89 12.34
N VAL A 489 19.08 -27.19 12.88
CA VAL A 489 18.90 -26.19 13.93
C VAL A 489 18.07 -25.01 13.39
N HIS A 490 18.35 -24.60 12.17
CA HIS A 490 17.56 -23.55 11.50
C HIS A 490 16.09 -23.95 11.36
N THR A 491 15.81 -25.14 10.86
CA THR A 491 14.45 -25.69 10.73
C THR A 491 13.69 -25.68 12.04
N VAL A 492 14.32 -26.16 13.12
CA VAL A 492 13.74 -26.16 14.47
C VAL A 492 13.48 -24.74 14.97
N THR A 493 14.40 -23.81 14.72
CA THR A 493 14.25 -22.41 15.12
C THR A 493 13.06 -21.76 14.41
N GLN A 494 12.89 -22.00 13.12
CA GLN A 494 11.76 -21.45 12.36
C GLN A 494 10.43 -22.09 12.79
N LEU A 495 10.40 -23.39 13.04
CA LEU A 495 9.23 -24.06 13.63
C LEU A 495 8.86 -23.46 14.99
N LEU A 496 9.83 -23.25 15.85
CA LEU A 496 9.60 -22.65 17.16
C LEU A 496 9.05 -21.23 17.04
N LYS A 497 9.57 -20.43 16.13
CA LYS A 497 9.01 -19.10 15.81
C LYS A 497 7.56 -19.20 15.33
N ALA A 498 7.26 -20.15 14.45
CA ALA A 498 5.91 -20.35 13.95
C ALA A 498 4.89 -20.66 15.06
N TYR A 499 5.30 -21.47 16.04
CA TYR A 499 4.44 -21.81 17.18
C TYR A 499 4.30 -20.70 18.23
N THR A 500 5.29 -19.83 18.37
CA THR A 500 5.37 -18.88 19.48
C THR A 500 5.03 -17.45 19.10
N LEU A 501 5.35 -17.02 17.88
CA LEU A 501 5.24 -15.64 17.44
C LEU A 501 4.13 -15.41 16.41
N PHE A 502 3.59 -16.46 15.81
CA PHE A 502 2.62 -16.38 14.74
C PHE A 502 1.35 -17.14 15.09
N GLU A 503 0.22 -16.45 15.06
CA GLU A 503 -1.10 -16.99 15.37
C GLU A 503 -2.00 -17.01 14.12
N LYS A 504 -2.73 -18.10 13.98
CA LYS A 504 -3.75 -18.22 12.94
C LYS A 504 -4.84 -17.17 13.16
N ASP A 505 -5.35 -16.63 12.07
CA ASP A 505 -6.37 -15.58 12.01
C ASP A 505 -5.92 -14.21 12.58
N VAL A 506 -4.63 -14.07 12.90
CA VAL A 506 -3.98 -12.80 13.28
C VAL A 506 -2.91 -12.46 12.23
N GLU A 507 -1.78 -13.15 12.23
CA GLU A 507 -0.69 -12.91 11.28
C GLU A 507 -0.87 -13.63 9.94
N TYR A 508 -1.67 -14.69 9.89
CA TYR A 508 -1.97 -15.45 8.67
C TYR A 508 -3.33 -16.14 8.74
N VAL A 509 -3.85 -16.52 7.57
CA VAL A 509 -5.07 -17.32 7.43
C VAL A 509 -4.79 -18.56 6.58
N ILE A 510 -5.65 -19.57 6.71
CA ILE A 510 -5.65 -20.73 5.82
C ILE A 510 -6.78 -20.54 4.82
N ASP A 511 -6.44 -20.43 3.56
CA ASP A 511 -7.38 -20.28 2.47
C ASP A 511 -7.04 -21.27 1.35
N GLU A 512 -8.03 -22.05 0.91
CA GLU A 512 -7.87 -23.13 -0.07
C GLU A 512 -6.69 -24.10 0.23
N GLY A 513 -6.44 -24.38 1.51
CA GLY A 513 -5.35 -25.25 1.94
C GLY A 513 -3.96 -24.63 1.86
N LYS A 514 -3.86 -23.30 1.70
CA LYS A 514 -2.61 -22.54 1.67
C LYS A 514 -2.57 -21.53 2.78
N ILE A 515 -1.36 -21.25 3.27
CA ILE A 515 -1.10 -20.16 4.22
C ILE A 515 -1.03 -18.85 3.44
N LYS A 516 -1.85 -17.88 3.84
CA LYS A 516 -1.83 -16.52 3.29
C LYS A 516 -1.53 -15.53 4.41
N ILE A 517 -0.60 -14.63 4.17
CA ILE A 517 -0.19 -13.60 5.12
C ILE A 517 -1.29 -12.55 5.24
N VAL A 518 -1.56 -12.11 6.45
CA VAL A 518 -2.44 -10.98 6.76
C VAL A 518 -1.58 -9.79 7.17
N ASP A 519 -1.81 -8.65 6.56
CA ASP A 519 -1.19 -7.39 6.96
C ASP A 519 -1.79 -6.94 8.30
N GLU A 520 -0.94 -6.77 9.32
CA GLU A 520 -1.36 -6.41 10.68
C GLU A 520 -2.07 -5.05 10.74
N GLN A 521 -1.68 -4.11 9.87
CA GLN A 521 -2.24 -2.75 9.88
C GLN A 521 -3.56 -2.66 9.14
N THR A 522 -3.66 -3.31 7.99
CA THR A 522 -4.83 -3.22 7.12
C THR A 522 -5.81 -4.38 7.27
N GLY A 523 -5.37 -5.49 7.86
CA GLY A 523 -6.13 -6.75 7.91
C GLY A 523 -6.29 -7.44 6.54
N ARG A 524 -5.55 -6.98 5.52
CA ARG A 524 -5.65 -7.49 4.14
C ARG A 524 -4.82 -8.75 3.94
N ILE A 525 -5.38 -9.69 3.20
CA ILE A 525 -4.61 -10.82 2.70
C ILE A 525 -3.62 -10.32 1.66
N MET A 526 -2.36 -10.65 1.87
CA MET A 526 -1.27 -10.30 0.97
C MET A 526 -1.06 -11.46 -0.01
N GLU A 527 -1.79 -11.42 -1.12
CA GLU A 527 -1.73 -12.46 -2.14
C GLU A 527 -0.31 -12.65 -2.71
N GLY A 528 0.09 -13.89 -2.87
CA GLY A 528 1.38 -14.27 -3.45
C GLY A 528 2.61 -14.00 -2.58
N ARG A 529 2.45 -13.39 -1.41
CA ARG A 529 3.56 -13.18 -0.46
C ARG A 529 3.77 -14.39 0.44
N ARG A 530 5.05 -14.65 0.74
CA ARG A 530 5.48 -15.71 1.64
C ARG A 530 6.48 -15.14 2.64
N TYR A 531 6.47 -15.63 3.87
CA TYR A 531 7.54 -15.33 4.83
C TYR A 531 8.85 -15.93 4.32
N SER A 532 9.93 -15.20 4.51
CA SER A 532 11.27 -15.61 4.11
C SER A 532 11.90 -16.60 5.09
N ASP A 533 13.06 -17.10 4.70
CA ASP A 533 13.98 -17.85 5.57
C ASP A 533 13.40 -19.14 6.18
N GLY A 534 12.50 -19.81 5.47
CA GLY A 534 11.88 -21.06 5.92
C GLY A 534 10.71 -20.88 6.89
N LEU A 535 10.42 -19.67 7.33
CA LEU A 535 9.30 -19.42 8.27
C LEU A 535 7.94 -19.79 7.69
N HIS A 536 7.72 -19.51 6.39
CA HIS A 536 6.46 -19.86 5.75
C HIS A 536 6.23 -21.37 5.73
N GLN A 537 7.26 -22.14 5.40
CA GLN A 537 7.24 -23.61 5.45
C GLN A 537 7.02 -24.11 6.87
N ALA A 538 7.62 -23.47 7.87
CA ALA A 538 7.41 -23.80 9.27
C ALA A 538 5.94 -23.61 9.69
N ILE A 539 5.29 -22.55 9.22
CA ILE A 539 3.87 -22.30 9.47
C ILE A 539 3.00 -23.32 8.72
N GLU A 540 3.35 -23.65 7.48
CA GLU A 540 2.67 -24.71 6.71
C GLU A 540 2.73 -26.04 7.44
N ALA A 541 3.91 -26.44 7.96
CA ALA A 541 4.08 -27.65 8.76
C ALA A 541 3.29 -27.58 10.07
N LYS A 542 3.31 -26.45 10.77
CA LYS A 542 2.51 -26.23 11.98
C LYS A 542 1.02 -26.47 11.73
N GLU A 543 0.49 -25.92 10.67
CA GLU A 543 -0.94 -26.01 10.32
C GLU A 543 -1.29 -27.29 9.55
N ARG A 544 -0.31 -28.16 9.30
CA ARG A 544 -0.49 -29.44 8.61
C ARG A 544 -1.11 -29.29 7.20
N VAL A 545 -0.79 -28.20 6.54
CA VAL A 545 -1.02 -28.03 5.11
C VAL A 545 0.20 -28.48 4.33
N LYS A 546 0.09 -28.61 3.02
CA LYS A 546 1.24 -28.98 2.18
C LYS A 546 2.37 -27.98 2.34
N VAL A 547 3.55 -28.45 2.70
CA VAL A 547 4.78 -27.63 2.73
C VAL A 547 5.26 -27.44 1.30
N GLU A 548 5.31 -26.20 0.84
CA GLU A 548 5.83 -25.87 -0.49
C GLU A 548 7.32 -25.60 -0.45
N ALA A 549 8.00 -25.75 -1.59
CA ALA A 549 9.44 -25.54 -1.70
C ALA A 549 9.88 -24.16 -1.17
N ALA A 550 11.06 -24.08 -0.61
CA ALA A 550 11.68 -22.82 -0.24
C ALA A 550 11.76 -21.89 -1.45
N THR A 551 11.54 -20.61 -1.23
CA THR A 551 11.57 -19.61 -2.30
C THR A 551 12.82 -18.76 -2.21
N GLN A 552 13.38 -18.46 -3.38
CA GLN A 552 14.49 -17.51 -3.53
C GLN A 552 13.97 -16.20 -4.08
N THR A 553 14.39 -15.08 -3.51
CA THR A 553 14.08 -13.76 -4.04
C THR A 553 14.90 -13.50 -5.29
N PHE A 554 14.21 -13.25 -6.42
CA PHE A 554 14.83 -12.90 -7.69
C PHE A 554 14.96 -11.41 -7.89
N ALA A 555 13.94 -10.65 -7.49
CA ALA A 555 13.92 -9.20 -7.67
C ALA A 555 13.11 -8.56 -6.54
N THR A 556 13.52 -7.36 -6.13
CA THR A 556 12.82 -6.57 -5.12
C THR A 556 12.95 -5.08 -5.42
N ILE A 557 11.91 -4.33 -5.12
CA ILE A 557 11.93 -2.86 -5.11
C ILE A 557 10.90 -2.35 -4.09
N THR A 558 11.19 -1.23 -3.46
CA THR A 558 10.18 -0.50 -2.68
C THR A 558 9.39 0.42 -3.60
N LEU A 559 8.12 0.69 -3.26
CA LEU A 559 7.32 1.69 -3.99
C LEU A 559 7.99 3.07 -3.98
N GLN A 560 8.64 3.42 -2.86
CA GLN A 560 9.43 4.63 -2.73
C GLN A 560 10.49 4.75 -3.83
N ASN A 561 11.27 3.71 -4.05
CA ASN A 561 12.31 3.72 -5.08
C ASN A 561 11.73 3.66 -6.50
N TYR A 562 10.64 2.95 -6.67
CA TYR A 562 9.96 2.88 -7.97
C TYR A 562 9.45 4.25 -8.42
N PHE A 563 8.67 4.96 -7.58
CA PHE A 563 8.10 6.25 -7.96
C PHE A 563 9.13 7.37 -8.11
N ARG A 564 10.31 7.25 -7.50
CA ARG A 564 11.43 8.18 -7.71
C ARG A 564 12.06 8.10 -9.10
N MET A 565 11.75 7.08 -9.87
CA MET A 565 12.27 6.93 -11.26
C MET A 565 11.52 7.79 -12.28
N TYR A 566 10.34 8.28 -11.96
CA TYR A 566 9.58 9.13 -12.88
C TYR A 566 10.26 10.47 -13.10
N HIS A 567 10.24 10.93 -14.35
CA HIS A 567 10.74 12.27 -14.71
C HIS A 567 9.98 13.36 -13.93
N LYS A 568 8.65 13.21 -13.83
CA LYS A 568 7.80 14.07 -13.01
C LYS A 568 6.74 13.26 -12.28
N LEU A 569 6.57 13.55 -11.01
CA LEU A 569 5.62 12.89 -10.12
C LEU A 569 4.65 13.94 -9.56
N ALA A 570 3.38 13.59 -9.47
CA ALA A 570 2.36 14.37 -8.81
C ALA A 570 1.46 13.46 -7.97
N GLY A 571 0.71 14.02 -7.06
CA GLY A 571 -0.20 13.25 -6.24
C GLY A 571 -1.34 14.08 -5.68
N MET A 572 -2.37 13.41 -5.25
CA MET A 572 -3.55 14.02 -4.63
C MET A 572 -4.04 13.18 -3.46
N THR A 573 -4.51 13.87 -2.43
CA THR A 573 -5.14 13.28 -1.25
C THR A 573 -5.90 14.36 -0.49
N GLY A 574 -6.70 13.94 0.47
CA GLY A 574 -7.34 14.87 1.43
C GLY A 574 -6.50 15.15 2.69
N THR A 575 -5.33 14.53 2.84
CA THR A 575 -4.59 14.44 4.12
C THR A 575 -3.06 14.46 3.96
N ALA A 576 -2.51 15.37 3.15
CA ALA A 576 -1.07 15.42 2.89
C ALA A 576 -0.30 16.44 3.75
N GLU A 577 -0.97 17.44 4.32
CA GLU A 577 -0.29 18.55 5.04
C GLU A 577 0.55 18.04 6.21
N THR A 578 0.05 17.04 6.93
CA THR A 578 0.79 16.43 8.07
C THR A 578 2.07 15.73 7.64
N GLU A 579 2.09 15.19 6.43
CA GLU A 579 3.21 14.42 5.86
C GLU A 579 4.08 15.26 4.90
N ALA A 580 3.83 16.57 4.82
CA ALA A 580 4.49 17.48 3.86
C ALA A 580 6.02 17.46 3.97
N GLY A 581 6.55 17.33 5.20
CA GLY A 581 8.00 17.23 5.45
C GLY A 581 8.59 15.97 4.81
N GLU A 582 8.00 14.81 5.05
CA GLU A 582 8.48 13.53 4.50
C GLU A 582 8.35 13.47 2.97
N LEU A 583 7.24 13.98 2.43
CA LEU A 583 7.04 14.07 0.98
C LEU A 583 8.09 14.96 0.31
N TRP A 584 8.49 16.04 0.95
CA TRP A 584 9.57 16.90 0.47
C TRP A 584 10.94 16.23 0.58
N ASP A 585 11.25 15.66 1.74
CA ASP A 585 12.60 15.11 2.01
C ASP A 585 12.91 13.93 1.07
N ILE A 586 11.96 13.07 0.83
CA ILE A 586 12.14 11.83 0.04
C ILE A 586 11.94 12.07 -1.46
N TYR A 587 10.84 12.74 -1.84
CA TYR A 587 10.41 12.84 -3.25
C TYR A 587 10.60 14.23 -3.84
N LYS A 588 10.94 15.25 -3.05
CA LYS A 588 10.97 16.66 -3.43
C LYS A 588 9.60 17.17 -3.94
N LEU A 589 8.54 16.60 -3.40
CA LEU A 589 7.18 17.00 -3.70
C LEU A 589 6.67 18.03 -2.70
N ASP A 590 6.29 19.20 -3.22
CA ASP A 590 5.66 20.25 -2.44
C ASP A 590 4.16 19.99 -2.32
N VAL A 591 3.58 20.30 -1.17
CA VAL A 591 2.14 20.14 -0.89
C VAL A 591 1.45 21.50 -1.01
N VAL A 592 0.45 21.57 -1.86
CA VAL A 592 -0.40 22.75 -2.05
C VAL A 592 -1.83 22.42 -1.63
N THR A 593 -2.32 23.15 -0.63
CA THR A 593 -3.70 23.00 -0.15
C THR A 593 -4.65 23.76 -1.05
N ILE A 594 -5.60 23.07 -1.67
CA ILE A 594 -6.59 23.65 -2.56
C ILE A 594 -7.84 24.01 -1.74
N PRO A 595 -8.37 25.23 -1.88
CA PRO A 595 -9.60 25.61 -1.18
C PRO A 595 -10.79 24.79 -1.67
N THR A 596 -11.76 24.56 -0.81
CA THR A 596 -13.01 23.88 -1.17
C THR A 596 -13.88 24.77 -2.06
N ASN A 597 -14.66 24.14 -2.95
CA ASN A 597 -15.58 24.88 -3.84
C ASN A 597 -16.70 25.59 -3.07
N ARG A 598 -17.14 25.00 -1.96
CA ARG A 598 -18.11 25.58 -1.04
C ARG A 598 -17.55 25.59 0.37
N PRO A 599 -18.02 26.50 1.26
CA PRO A 599 -17.62 26.46 2.66
C PRO A 599 -17.86 25.09 3.31
N VAL A 600 -16.92 24.64 4.14
CA VAL A 600 -17.04 23.37 4.84
C VAL A 600 -18.20 23.43 5.83
N ALA A 601 -19.18 22.57 5.63
CA ALA A 601 -20.34 22.46 6.52
C ALA A 601 -20.16 21.41 7.64
N ARG A 602 -19.09 20.60 7.57
CA ARG A 602 -18.76 19.59 8.59
C ARG A 602 -18.52 20.26 9.94
N LYS A 603 -19.08 19.66 10.98
CA LYS A 603 -18.87 20.08 12.36
C LYS A 603 -18.01 19.02 13.06
N ASP A 604 -16.81 19.40 13.40
CA ASP A 604 -15.90 18.56 14.19
C ASP A 604 -16.18 18.81 15.67
N LEU A 605 -16.61 17.77 16.38
CA LEU A 605 -16.91 17.82 17.81
C LEU A 605 -15.67 17.50 18.63
N ASP A 606 -15.66 17.96 19.87
CA ASP A 606 -14.57 17.67 20.79
C ASP A 606 -14.44 16.18 21.12
N ASP A 607 -13.20 15.75 21.36
CA ASP A 607 -12.93 14.38 21.79
C ASP A 607 -13.56 14.07 23.13
N ARG A 608 -14.09 12.86 23.28
CA ARG A 608 -14.60 12.33 24.55
C ARG A 608 -13.60 11.33 25.10
N VAL A 609 -13.08 11.59 26.30
CA VAL A 609 -12.09 10.76 26.97
C VAL A 609 -12.74 9.90 28.04
N TYR A 610 -12.43 8.61 28.07
CA TYR A 610 -12.99 7.62 29.01
C TYR A 610 -11.86 6.94 29.80
N LYS A 611 -12.17 6.51 31.03
CA LYS A 611 -11.19 5.82 31.88
C LYS A 611 -10.85 4.42 31.39
N THR A 612 -11.80 3.73 30.78
CA THR A 612 -11.63 2.35 30.30
C THR A 612 -12.12 2.16 28.88
N LYS A 613 -11.55 1.18 28.18
CA LYS A 613 -12.01 0.78 26.84
C LYS A 613 -13.48 0.33 26.86
N LYS A 614 -13.91 -0.33 27.93
CA LYS A 614 -15.29 -0.78 28.09
C LYS A 614 -16.28 0.38 28.12
N GLU A 615 -15.98 1.43 28.88
CA GLU A 615 -16.80 2.66 28.92
C GLU A 615 -16.82 3.36 27.58
N LYS A 616 -15.65 3.45 26.90
CA LYS A 616 -15.53 4.02 25.56
C LYS A 616 -16.44 3.29 24.57
N TYR A 617 -16.34 1.98 24.46
CA TYR A 617 -17.14 1.21 23.51
C TYR A 617 -18.64 1.25 23.82
N ALA A 618 -19.04 1.24 25.12
CA ALA A 618 -20.41 1.44 25.49
C ALA A 618 -20.93 2.82 25.03
N ALA A 619 -20.17 3.87 25.23
CA ALA A 619 -20.51 5.22 24.77
C ALA A 619 -20.58 5.32 23.23
N VAL A 620 -19.68 4.64 22.49
CA VAL A 620 -19.74 4.55 21.03
C VAL A 620 -21.06 3.92 20.59
N ILE A 621 -21.46 2.81 21.18
CA ILE A 621 -22.71 2.12 20.85
C ILE A 621 -23.92 3.04 21.15
N ASP A 622 -23.95 3.70 22.28
CA ASP A 622 -25.04 4.60 22.65
C ASP A 622 -25.16 5.78 21.66
N GLU A 623 -24.04 6.35 21.24
CA GLU A 623 -24.04 7.43 20.24
C GLU A 623 -24.48 6.92 18.86
N ILE A 624 -24.08 5.72 18.45
CA ILE A 624 -24.55 5.10 17.20
C ILE A 624 -26.08 4.97 17.22
N VAL A 625 -26.65 4.47 18.30
CA VAL A 625 -28.11 4.33 18.45
C VAL A 625 -28.81 5.69 18.37
N ARG A 626 -28.30 6.68 19.07
CA ARG A 626 -28.86 8.03 19.07
C ARG A 626 -28.90 8.65 17.66
N LEU A 627 -27.79 8.56 16.94
CA LEU A 627 -27.68 9.14 15.59
C LEU A 627 -28.53 8.36 14.58
N ARG A 628 -28.53 7.03 14.64
CA ARG A 628 -29.37 6.18 13.81
C ARG A 628 -30.86 6.48 13.98
N ASP A 629 -31.31 6.61 15.24
CA ASP A 629 -32.71 6.90 15.56
C ASP A 629 -33.12 8.30 15.10
N ALA A 630 -32.16 9.23 14.98
CA ALA A 630 -32.37 10.55 14.37
C ALA A 630 -32.46 10.50 12.83
N GLY A 631 -32.37 9.34 12.21
CA GLY A 631 -32.45 9.15 10.74
C GLY A 631 -31.15 9.40 9.99
N ARG A 632 -30.03 9.51 10.70
CA ARG A 632 -28.70 9.70 10.10
C ARG A 632 -27.99 8.37 9.88
N PRO A 633 -27.34 8.19 8.74
CA PRO A 633 -26.37 7.10 8.60
C PRO A 633 -25.15 7.38 9.47
N VAL A 634 -24.56 6.31 10.02
CA VAL A 634 -23.40 6.40 10.92
C VAL A 634 -22.24 5.61 10.34
N LEU A 635 -21.09 6.25 10.17
CA LEU A 635 -19.84 5.63 9.83
C LEU A 635 -18.94 5.59 11.07
N VAL A 636 -18.53 4.39 11.47
CA VAL A 636 -17.68 4.16 12.63
C VAL A 636 -16.28 3.77 12.17
N GLY A 637 -15.30 4.64 12.42
CA GLY A 637 -13.90 4.39 12.13
C GLY A 637 -13.22 3.61 13.25
N THR A 638 -12.52 2.54 12.91
CA THR A 638 -11.75 1.70 13.84
C THR A 638 -10.30 1.56 13.37
N THR A 639 -9.41 1.26 14.32
CA THR A 639 -7.97 1.09 14.04
C THR A 639 -7.59 -0.36 13.73
N SER A 640 -8.47 -1.33 14.00
CA SER A 640 -8.21 -2.74 13.72
C SER A 640 -9.48 -3.52 13.38
N VAL A 641 -9.28 -4.66 12.71
CA VAL A 641 -10.36 -5.59 12.39
C VAL A 641 -11.00 -6.15 13.66
N GLU A 642 -10.22 -6.43 14.70
CA GLU A 642 -10.73 -6.92 15.99
C GLU A 642 -11.73 -5.96 16.63
N ILE A 643 -11.42 -4.66 16.63
CA ILE A 643 -12.32 -3.63 17.17
C ILE A 643 -13.59 -3.57 16.33
N SER A 644 -13.47 -3.67 15.01
CA SER A 644 -14.63 -3.70 14.10
C SER A 644 -15.56 -4.88 14.41
N GLU A 645 -15.01 -6.06 14.61
CA GLU A 645 -15.76 -7.27 14.94
C GLU A 645 -16.36 -7.20 16.36
N LEU A 646 -15.63 -6.63 17.30
CA LEU A 646 -16.15 -6.40 18.67
C LEU A 646 -17.37 -5.47 18.66
N LEU A 647 -17.26 -4.33 17.98
CA LEU A 647 -18.37 -3.37 17.87
C LEU A 647 -19.57 -3.98 17.13
N LYS A 648 -19.31 -4.75 16.07
CA LYS A 648 -20.37 -5.48 15.35
C LYS A 648 -21.13 -6.42 16.27
N ARG A 649 -20.43 -7.23 17.07
CA ARG A 649 -21.04 -8.13 18.07
C ARG A 649 -21.84 -7.38 19.12
N MET A 650 -21.34 -6.24 19.61
CA MET A 650 -22.06 -5.39 20.57
C MET A 650 -23.36 -4.82 19.98
N LEU A 651 -23.34 -4.41 18.72
CA LEU A 651 -24.52 -3.93 18.00
C LEU A 651 -25.52 -5.06 17.75
N ASP A 652 -25.05 -6.26 17.38
CA ASP A 652 -25.91 -7.44 17.21
C ASP A 652 -26.64 -7.83 18.49
N MET A 653 -25.97 -7.74 19.65
CA MET A 653 -26.61 -7.95 20.95
C MET A 653 -27.73 -6.96 21.23
N ARG A 654 -27.66 -5.75 20.71
CA ARG A 654 -28.73 -4.73 20.79
C ARG A 654 -29.73 -4.80 19.63
N LYS A 655 -29.62 -5.82 18.77
CA LYS A 655 -30.45 -6.00 17.57
C LYS A 655 -30.39 -4.84 16.59
N ILE A 656 -29.21 -4.23 16.49
CA ILE A 656 -28.92 -3.17 15.51
C ILE A 656 -28.14 -3.80 14.37
N ASP A 657 -28.71 -3.71 13.18
CA ASP A 657 -28.04 -4.18 11.97
C ASP A 657 -26.93 -3.20 11.57
N ALA A 658 -25.71 -3.73 11.38
CA ALA A 658 -24.56 -2.97 10.97
C ALA A 658 -23.77 -3.78 9.92
N GLN A 659 -23.32 -3.09 8.89
CA GLN A 659 -22.39 -3.67 7.91
C GLN A 659 -20.95 -3.35 8.31
N VAL A 660 -20.04 -4.28 8.02
CA VAL A 660 -18.60 -4.11 8.29
C VAL A 660 -17.85 -4.01 6.97
N LEU A 661 -17.09 -2.94 6.84
CA LEU A 661 -16.18 -2.72 5.74
C LEU A 661 -14.77 -2.98 6.25
N ASN A 662 -14.25 -4.14 5.97
CA ASN A 662 -12.86 -4.51 6.25
C ASN A 662 -12.25 -5.18 5.04
N ALA A 663 -10.93 -5.27 5.04
CA ALA A 663 -10.18 -5.78 3.91
C ALA A 663 -10.40 -7.27 3.57
N LYS A 664 -11.13 -8.01 4.41
CA LYS A 664 -11.51 -9.40 4.15
C LYS A 664 -12.62 -9.54 3.09
N LEU A 665 -13.29 -8.45 2.73
CA LEU A 665 -14.53 -8.45 1.93
C LEU A 665 -14.43 -7.60 0.63
N HIS A 666 -13.28 -7.57 -0.03
CA HIS A 666 -13.02 -6.74 -1.20
C HIS A 666 -14.10 -6.75 -2.29
N GLN A 667 -14.65 -7.92 -2.61
CA GLN A 667 -15.67 -8.04 -3.64
C GLN A 667 -17.02 -7.41 -3.25
N GLN A 668 -17.25 -7.17 -1.97
CA GLN A 668 -18.48 -6.57 -1.45
C GLN A 668 -18.30 -5.09 -1.04
N GLU A 669 -17.07 -4.56 -1.08
CA GLU A 669 -16.80 -3.18 -0.64
C GLU A 669 -17.67 -2.14 -1.35
N ALA A 670 -17.79 -2.24 -2.66
CA ALA A 670 -18.59 -1.30 -3.45
C ALA A 670 -20.07 -1.30 -3.05
N LEU A 671 -20.64 -2.48 -2.75
CA LEU A 671 -22.03 -2.62 -2.31
C LEU A 671 -22.23 -2.06 -0.89
N VAL A 672 -21.28 -2.32 0.00
CA VAL A 672 -21.29 -1.80 1.38
C VAL A 672 -21.23 -0.27 1.37
N VAL A 673 -20.34 0.32 0.57
CA VAL A 673 -20.22 1.78 0.43
C VAL A 673 -21.48 2.39 -0.21
N ALA A 674 -22.06 1.75 -1.22
CA ALA A 674 -23.31 2.20 -1.84
C ALA A 674 -24.48 2.28 -0.84
N ASN A 675 -24.49 1.41 0.15
CA ASN A 675 -25.51 1.39 1.20
C ASN A 675 -25.20 2.31 2.40
N ALA A 676 -23.94 2.68 2.60
CA ALA A 676 -23.49 3.42 3.79
C ALA A 676 -24.15 4.80 3.96
N GLY A 677 -24.60 5.43 2.88
CA GLY A 677 -25.26 6.73 2.90
C GLY A 677 -26.79 6.69 3.07
N LYS A 678 -27.38 5.50 3.22
CA LYS A 678 -28.84 5.36 3.36
C LYS A 678 -29.27 5.64 4.82
N LYS A 679 -30.51 6.10 4.96
CA LYS A 679 -31.12 6.43 6.26
C LYS A 679 -30.96 5.31 7.28
N GLY A 680 -30.42 5.64 8.44
CA GLY A 680 -30.28 4.72 9.57
C GLY A 680 -29.30 3.55 9.35
N MET A 681 -28.51 3.57 8.29
CA MET A 681 -27.47 2.57 8.04
C MET A 681 -26.29 2.80 8.98
N VAL A 682 -25.80 1.73 9.60
CA VAL A 682 -24.58 1.74 10.41
C VAL A 682 -23.50 0.97 9.67
N THR A 683 -22.37 1.63 9.42
CA THR A 683 -21.21 1.03 8.74
C THR A 683 -19.99 1.15 9.64
N ILE A 684 -19.34 0.04 9.93
CA ILE A 684 -18.08 -0.01 10.67
C ILE A 684 -16.95 -0.22 9.65
N ALA A 685 -15.96 0.66 9.63
CA ALA A 685 -14.85 0.60 8.68
C ALA A 685 -13.51 0.72 9.40
N THR A 686 -12.52 -0.06 8.96
CA THR A 686 -11.11 0.17 9.33
C THR A 686 -10.56 1.34 8.54
N ASN A 687 -9.49 1.98 9.04
CA ASN A 687 -8.90 3.20 8.46
C ASN A 687 -8.63 3.14 6.96
N MET A 688 -8.28 1.97 6.45
CA MET A 688 -7.91 1.78 5.04
C MET A 688 -9.04 1.24 4.16
N ALA A 689 -10.15 0.82 4.77
CA ALA A 689 -11.25 0.22 4.04
C ALA A 689 -12.15 1.27 3.40
N GLY A 690 -12.56 1.06 2.16
CA GLY A 690 -13.45 1.96 1.42
C GLY A 690 -12.83 3.29 0.99
N ARG A 691 -11.53 3.45 1.12
CA ARG A 691 -10.81 4.65 0.71
C ARG A 691 -10.92 4.89 -0.80
N GLY A 692 -11.06 6.16 -1.19
CA GLY A 692 -11.25 6.53 -2.61
C GLY A 692 -12.67 6.28 -3.16
N THR A 693 -13.63 5.89 -2.31
CA THR A 693 -15.02 5.67 -2.72
C THR A 693 -15.95 6.67 -2.04
N ASP A 694 -16.79 7.33 -2.82
CA ASP A 694 -17.74 8.34 -2.30
C ASP A 694 -18.99 7.69 -1.70
N ILE A 695 -19.37 8.14 -0.51
CA ILE A 695 -20.66 7.81 0.11
C ILE A 695 -21.70 8.81 -0.36
N LYS A 696 -22.63 8.38 -1.19
CA LYS A 696 -23.72 9.23 -1.69
C LYS A 696 -24.84 9.32 -0.65
N LEU A 697 -25.22 10.56 -0.32
CA LEU A 697 -26.29 10.86 0.62
C LEU A 697 -27.58 11.21 -0.12
N THR A 698 -28.72 10.66 0.33
CA THR A 698 -30.04 11.05 -0.19
C THR A 698 -30.45 12.43 0.34
N PRO A 699 -31.38 13.16 -0.35
CA PRO A 699 -31.88 14.45 0.15
C PRO A 699 -32.46 14.36 1.56
N GLU A 700 -33.19 13.29 1.89
CA GLU A 700 -33.75 13.02 3.23
C GLU A 700 -32.67 12.93 4.30
N VAL A 701 -31.56 12.24 4.00
CA VAL A 701 -30.42 12.11 4.91
C VAL A 701 -29.74 13.47 5.12
N LYS A 702 -29.59 14.27 4.06
CA LYS A 702 -29.02 15.63 4.15
C LYS A 702 -29.87 16.53 5.07
N GLU A 703 -31.18 16.47 4.97
CA GLU A 703 -32.10 17.21 5.83
C GLU A 703 -32.03 16.76 7.29
N ALA A 704 -31.81 15.46 7.53
CA ALA A 704 -31.66 14.91 8.89
C ALA A 704 -30.31 15.28 9.56
N GLY A 705 -29.39 15.92 8.85
CA GLY A 705 -28.08 16.35 9.35
C GLY A 705 -26.89 15.68 8.67
N GLY A 706 -27.12 14.86 7.65
CA GLY A 706 -26.08 14.20 6.87
C GLY A 706 -25.44 12.99 7.56
N LEU A 707 -24.32 12.55 7.01
CA LEU A 707 -23.53 11.44 7.54
C LEU A 707 -22.90 11.82 8.91
N ALA A 708 -23.08 10.96 9.90
CA ALA A 708 -22.38 11.08 11.18
C ALA A 708 -21.16 10.16 11.19
N ILE A 709 -20.03 10.68 11.62
CA ILE A 709 -18.77 9.93 11.69
C ILE A 709 -18.34 9.83 13.17
N ILE A 710 -18.04 8.61 13.62
CA ILE A 710 -17.51 8.34 14.94
C ILE A 710 -16.13 7.70 14.80
N GLY A 711 -15.08 8.42 15.21
CA GLY A 711 -13.73 7.85 15.32
C GLY A 711 -13.58 7.19 16.70
N THR A 712 -13.21 5.92 16.73
CA THR A 712 -13.03 5.21 18.01
C THR A 712 -11.69 5.52 18.68
N GLU A 713 -10.70 5.93 17.90
CA GLU A 713 -9.38 6.35 18.36
C GLU A 713 -8.81 7.41 17.41
N ARG A 714 -7.91 8.26 17.93
CA ARG A 714 -7.09 9.09 17.06
C ARG A 714 -5.97 8.24 16.44
N HIS A 715 -5.73 8.44 15.18
CA HIS A 715 -4.61 7.84 14.46
C HIS A 715 -3.43 8.82 14.41
N GLU A 716 -2.21 8.33 14.18
CA GLU A 716 -1.00 9.15 14.05
C GLU A 716 -1.08 10.12 12.87
N SER A 717 -1.77 9.72 11.80
CA SER A 717 -2.08 10.59 10.67
C SER A 717 -3.44 11.28 10.85
N SER A 718 -3.65 12.42 10.20
CA SER A 718 -4.91 13.19 10.22
C SER A 718 -6.07 12.54 9.47
N ARG A 719 -6.00 11.25 9.26
CA ARG A 719 -6.98 10.43 8.52
C ARG A 719 -8.25 10.18 9.31
#